data_a51c999af73a9d5f2cdc9e0478befc64
#
_entry.id   a51c999af73a9d5f2cdc9e0478befc64
#
_cell.length_a   1.000
_cell.length_b   1.000
_cell.length_c   1.000
_cell.angle_alpha   90.00
_cell.angle_beta   90.00
_cell.angle_gamma   90.00
#
_symmetry.space_group_name_H-M   'P 1'
#
loop_
_entity.id
_entity.type
_entity.pdbx_description
1 polymer ?
#
loop_
_entity_poly.entity_id
_entity_poly.type
_entity_poly.pdbx_seq_one_letter_code
_entity_poly.pdbx_strand_id
1 'polypeptide(L)'
;MDIGKNQLPLVSIIIVNFNGKRFLGDLFSSLLNLEYPKDKIEIIMVDNLSSDDSVYFVQAHFPMVKIIHNDENNYTRALNLGIQSSKGNFIGFLNNDMVVDKRWLIELINIITSDRRIGCVGGKILFTNGFINSTGIMALENYYFEDRGFNEKDEGQYEKVEEVEGISGGSILYARECLEDIGLVDEDFVMYFEDVDMAYRCKKNKWKIVYVPKSVVYHYFHGTSILSEGRKGDQIQKPNILTYFFCNRNRLIYLAKHLPFELPKSIWTSHFYLNKQYNFLLDVMPIVIKKLIRHNSSDVTNKVLPEVFNQLNDIFDSSQLQNLLTKIEIVLGLKKIRVGLYDHAMHLIGGGQKYGCKIASIIQNDFDVTLIANRKIAHQDFDQWYSLDLNSCHIKIIDLPFFHNRPIDPAMVNQETGNPFDVISQESERYDIFINNSMVEKVKPRSPISLFICHFPDKPKGDFFHAHEYSLVITNSQYTAEWLRKLWDMDSDLILYPPIDMSGEKIEKQNIILSVSRFEPGGSKKQLEMVKTFKKMCDHFDYIKKEWRFVLIGGSMGVNNPYLTKVQEELYGYDYPILIKINVTLEELKRFYAKAKIFWHACGFNETRPHWIEHFGMATVEAMQNFCVPVVFNGGGQREIVDHEINGFLWNDLEELEGYTLRLVNNEELLNQLKIKAYEKSKKFDVRVFEERVLKIFNIIKKEYLRDALSVNIERFIQLEQKIKK
;
A
#
# COMPACT_ATOMS: atom_id res chain seq x y z
N MET A 1 -22.51 -46.07 -8.00
CA MET A 1 -22.10 -46.27 -9.43
C MET A 1 -20.71 -45.70 -9.57
N ASP A 2 -19.76 -46.55 -9.95
CA ASP A 2 -18.41 -46.02 -10.24
C ASP A 2 -18.45 -45.13 -11.49
N ILE A 3 -18.23 -43.85 -11.31
CA ILE A 3 -18.12 -42.90 -12.44
C ILE A 3 -16.85 -43.25 -13.20
N GLY A 4 -17.00 -43.69 -14.49
CA GLY A 4 -15.84 -44.03 -15.31
C GLY A 4 -14.81 -42.87 -15.35
N LYS A 5 -13.50 -43.18 -15.27
CA LYS A 5 -12.41 -42.17 -15.15
C LYS A 5 -12.48 -41.01 -16.16
N ASN A 6 -13.08 -41.22 -17.34
CA ASN A 6 -13.23 -40.20 -18.38
C ASN A 6 -14.43 -39.23 -18.17
N GLN A 7 -15.30 -39.47 -17.14
CA GLN A 7 -16.48 -38.65 -16.85
C GLN A 7 -16.33 -37.81 -15.58
N LEU A 8 -15.15 -37.83 -14.92
CA LEU A 8 -14.91 -37.06 -13.73
C LEU A 8 -14.89 -35.56 -14.03
N PRO A 9 -15.54 -34.71 -13.18
CA PRO A 9 -15.61 -33.28 -13.40
C PRO A 9 -14.28 -32.58 -13.14
N LEU A 10 -14.13 -31.35 -13.69
CA LEU A 10 -13.01 -30.47 -13.38
C LEU A 10 -13.19 -29.88 -11.96
N VAL A 11 -12.15 -29.94 -11.17
CA VAL A 11 -12.09 -29.41 -9.80
C VAL A 11 -10.99 -28.35 -9.70
N SER A 12 -11.31 -27.19 -9.16
CA SER A 12 -10.31 -26.16 -8.80
C SER A 12 -10.07 -26.21 -7.30
N ILE A 13 -8.81 -26.37 -6.89
CA ILE A 13 -8.38 -26.35 -5.49
C ILE A 13 -7.71 -25.03 -5.20
N ILE A 14 -8.29 -24.23 -4.31
CA ILE A 14 -7.81 -22.90 -3.92
C ILE A 14 -7.07 -23.05 -2.59
N ILE A 15 -5.83 -22.56 -2.57
CA ILE A 15 -4.95 -22.54 -1.41
C ILE A 15 -4.55 -21.11 -1.13
N VAL A 16 -4.92 -20.58 0.04
CA VAL A 16 -4.46 -19.26 0.49
C VAL A 16 -3.15 -19.45 1.25
N ASN A 17 -2.09 -18.77 0.81
CA ASN A 17 -0.78 -18.86 1.44
C ASN A 17 -0.36 -17.54 2.07
N PHE A 18 0.05 -17.59 3.33
CA PHE A 18 0.72 -16.52 4.04
C PHE A 18 1.91 -17.08 4.84
N ASN A 19 3.15 -16.81 4.38
CA ASN A 19 4.39 -17.25 5.02
C ASN A 19 4.43 -18.76 5.32
N GLY A 20 3.88 -19.58 4.38
CA GLY A 20 3.69 -21.02 4.57
C GLY A 20 4.75 -21.92 3.92
N LYS A 21 5.88 -21.39 3.42
CA LYS A 21 6.91 -22.13 2.64
C LYS A 21 7.19 -23.54 3.17
N ARG A 22 7.30 -23.70 4.49
CA ARG A 22 7.65 -24.95 5.16
C ARG A 22 6.65 -26.09 4.95
N PHE A 23 5.39 -25.80 4.59
CA PHE A 23 4.33 -26.80 4.41
C PHE A 23 4.02 -27.09 2.94
N LEU A 24 4.35 -26.13 2.05
CA LEU A 24 3.92 -26.21 0.64
C LEU A 24 4.48 -27.42 -0.09
N GLY A 25 5.67 -27.92 0.30
CA GLY A 25 6.26 -29.12 -0.28
C GLY A 25 5.39 -30.36 -0.07
N ASP A 26 4.97 -30.62 1.18
CA ASP A 26 4.15 -31.75 1.56
C ASP A 26 2.72 -31.61 1.00
N LEU A 27 2.14 -30.43 1.10
CA LEU A 27 0.82 -30.14 0.54
C LEU A 27 0.75 -30.45 -0.96
N PHE A 28 1.61 -29.82 -1.78
CA PHE A 28 1.54 -30.00 -3.23
C PHE A 28 1.93 -31.42 -3.65
N SER A 29 2.86 -32.07 -2.95
CA SER A 29 3.19 -33.47 -3.19
C SER A 29 1.98 -34.37 -2.92
N SER A 30 1.21 -34.13 -1.87
CA SER A 30 0.00 -34.89 -1.58
C SER A 30 -1.09 -34.68 -2.65
N LEU A 31 -1.26 -33.45 -3.14
CA LEU A 31 -2.20 -33.14 -4.22
C LEU A 31 -1.80 -33.81 -5.55
N LEU A 32 -0.51 -33.89 -5.83
CA LEU A 32 -0.01 -34.61 -7.02
C LEU A 32 -0.18 -36.13 -6.92
N ASN A 33 -0.35 -36.68 -5.73
CA ASN A 33 -0.55 -38.11 -5.50
C ASN A 33 -2.03 -38.54 -5.42
N LEU A 34 -2.97 -37.62 -5.64
CA LEU A 34 -4.41 -37.91 -5.61
C LEU A 34 -4.80 -38.98 -6.64
N GLU A 35 -5.69 -39.89 -6.25
CA GLU A 35 -6.37 -40.86 -7.13
C GLU A 35 -7.46 -40.14 -7.96
N TYR A 36 -7.06 -39.11 -8.71
CA TYR A 36 -7.89 -38.31 -9.59
C TYR A 36 -7.14 -37.92 -10.85
N PRO A 37 -7.76 -37.84 -12.05
CA PRO A 37 -7.06 -37.47 -13.28
C PRO A 37 -6.42 -36.09 -13.18
N LYS A 38 -5.12 -35.97 -13.51
CA LYS A 38 -4.37 -34.73 -13.32
C LYS A 38 -4.87 -33.60 -14.21
N ASP A 39 -5.35 -33.91 -15.41
CA ASP A 39 -5.99 -32.96 -16.33
C ASP A 39 -7.36 -32.47 -15.87
N LYS A 40 -7.90 -33.04 -14.78
CA LYS A 40 -9.15 -32.65 -14.13
C LYS A 40 -8.97 -31.93 -12.79
N ILE A 41 -7.73 -31.55 -12.46
CA ILE A 41 -7.42 -30.77 -11.26
C ILE A 41 -6.73 -29.47 -11.67
N GLU A 42 -7.31 -28.35 -11.28
CA GLU A 42 -6.69 -27.02 -11.33
C GLU A 42 -6.27 -26.62 -9.92
N ILE A 43 -4.98 -26.31 -9.72
CA ILE A 43 -4.47 -25.85 -8.42
C ILE A 43 -4.15 -24.38 -8.51
N ILE A 44 -4.75 -23.59 -7.62
CA ILE A 44 -4.60 -22.13 -7.53
C ILE A 44 -4.08 -21.78 -6.15
N MET A 45 -2.89 -21.24 -6.06
CA MET A 45 -2.35 -20.65 -4.84
C MET A 45 -2.55 -19.14 -4.87
N VAL A 46 -3.23 -18.59 -3.88
CA VAL A 46 -3.34 -17.14 -3.69
C VAL A 46 -2.36 -16.72 -2.61
N ASP A 47 -1.33 -15.99 -3.00
CA ASP A 47 -0.36 -15.43 -2.07
C ASP A 47 -0.94 -14.19 -1.38
N ASN A 48 -1.09 -14.29 -0.07
CA ASN A 48 -1.76 -13.32 0.79
C ASN A 48 -0.76 -12.35 1.44
N LEU A 49 0.14 -11.76 0.64
CA LEU A 49 1.25 -10.90 1.08
C LEU A 49 2.34 -11.62 1.88
N SER A 50 2.78 -12.78 1.43
CA SER A 50 3.91 -13.47 2.05
C SER A 50 5.20 -12.68 1.93
N SER A 51 5.99 -12.68 3.00
CA SER A 51 7.33 -12.10 3.06
C SER A 51 8.46 -13.14 3.02
N ASP A 52 8.10 -14.44 3.05
CA ASP A 52 9.03 -15.56 2.88
C ASP A 52 9.19 -15.94 1.39
N ASP A 53 10.04 -16.92 1.09
CA ASP A 53 10.27 -17.39 -0.28
C ASP A 53 9.16 -18.34 -0.80
N SER A 54 7.96 -18.35 -0.26
CA SER A 54 6.85 -19.25 -0.64
C SER A 54 6.57 -19.21 -2.13
N VAL A 55 6.45 -18.01 -2.71
CA VAL A 55 6.13 -17.83 -4.13
C VAL A 55 7.24 -18.39 -5.01
N TYR A 56 8.50 -18.02 -4.72
CA TYR A 56 9.65 -18.51 -5.46
C TYR A 56 9.76 -20.04 -5.39
N PHE A 57 9.55 -20.60 -4.20
CA PHE A 57 9.58 -22.05 -3.98
C PHE A 57 8.55 -22.77 -4.85
N VAL A 58 7.31 -22.30 -4.90
CA VAL A 58 6.24 -22.91 -5.69
C VAL A 58 6.51 -22.77 -7.19
N GLN A 59 6.96 -21.61 -7.65
CA GLN A 59 7.33 -21.40 -9.06
C GLN A 59 8.43 -22.36 -9.53
N ALA A 60 9.42 -22.61 -8.67
CA ALA A 60 10.55 -23.47 -9.00
C ALA A 60 10.22 -24.98 -8.98
N HIS A 61 9.37 -25.45 -8.06
CA HIS A 61 9.16 -26.88 -7.80
C HIS A 61 7.79 -27.37 -8.27
N PHE A 62 6.79 -26.50 -8.41
CA PHE A 62 5.42 -26.84 -8.78
C PHE A 62 4.87 -25.90 -9.87
N PRO A 63 5.49 -25.88 -11.07
CA PRO A 63 5.16 -24.93 -12.15
C PRO A 63 3.73 -25.05 -12.70
N MET A 64 3.02 -26.16 -12.40
CA MET A 64 1.62 -26.33 -12.75
C MET A 64 0.66 -25.56 -11.85
N VAL A 65 1.11 -25.04 -10.71
CA VAL A 65 0.29 -24.28 -9.78
C VAL A 65 0.14 -22.84 -10.30
N LYS A 66 -1.10 -22.41 -10.49
CA LYS A 66 -1.41 -21.02 -10.83
C LYS A 66 -1.27 -20.14 -9.59
N ILE A 67 -0.41 -19.12 -9.65
CA ILE A 67 -0.18 -18.21 -8.55
C ILE A 67 -0.91 -16.90 -8.82
N ILE A 68 -1.63 -16.40 -7.80
CA ILE A 68 -2.32 -15.10 -7.79
C ILE A 68 -1.82 -14.33 -6.56
N HIS A 69 -1.57 -13.03 -6.71
CA HIS A 69 -1.17 -12.18 -5.60
C HIS A 69 -2.36 -11.38 -5.06
N ASN A 70 -2.57 -11.46 -3.76
CA ASN A 70 -3.48 -10.57 -3.05
C ASN A 70 -2.69 -9.33 -2.58
N ASP A 71 -3.28 -8.15 -2.70
CA ASP A 71 -2.68 -6.88 -2.30
C ASP A 71 -2.97 -6.49 -0.83
N GLU A 72 -3.70 -7.36 -0.12
CA GLU A 72 -4.09 -7.20 1.27
C GLU A 72 -4.03 -8.53 2.01
N ASN A 73 -3.52 -8.54 3.26
CA ASN A 73 -3.57 -9.74 4.09
C ASN A 73 -5.00 -9.97 4.63
N ASN A 74 -5.86 -10.50 3.77
CA ASN A 74 -7.26 -10.81 4.03
C ASN A 74 -7.57 -12.17 3.43
N TYR A 75 -7.81 -13.18 4.29
CA TYR A 75 -8.02 -14.56 3.87
C TYR A 75 -9.30 -14.71 3.03
N THR A 76 -10.41 -14.09 3.43
CA THR A 76 -11.67 -14.18 2.69
C THR A 76 -11.60 -13.51 1.32
N ARG A 77 -10.87 -12.40 1.19
CA ARG A 77 -10.59 -11.78 -0.11
C ARG A 77 -9.71 -12.66 -0.99
N ALA A 78 -8.71 -13.30 -0.41
CA ALA A 78 -7.86 -14.25 -1.14
C ALA A 78 -8.68 -15.43 -1.68
N LEU A 79 -9.62 -15.98 -0.89
CA LEU A 79 -10.55 -17.00 -1.38
C LEU A 79 -11.37 -16.50 -2.58
N ASN A 80 -11.89 -15.28 -2.52
CA ASN A 80 -12.68 -14.69 -3.61
C ASN A 80 -11.86 -14.54 -4.91
N LEU A 81 -10.60 -14.11 -4.81
CA LEU A 81 -9.70 -14.05 -5.97
C LEU A 81 -9.47 -15.44 -6.59
N GLY A 82 -9.32 -16.46 -5.74
CA GLY A 82 -9.22 -17.84 -6.17
C GLY A 82 -10.51 -18.33 -6.86
N ILE A 83 -11.70 -18.09 -6.27
CA ILE A 83 -12.99 -18.46 -6.83
C ILE A 83 -13.19 -17.83 -8.22
N GLN A 84 -12.95 -16.51 -8.33
CA GLN A 84 -13.11 -15.77 -9.59
C GLN A 84 -12.16 -16.24 -10.69
N SER A 85 -10.99 -16.75 -10.32
CA SER A 85 -9.97 -17.24 -11.25
C SER A 85 -10.10 -18.72 -11.60
N SER A 86 -10.99 -19.44 -10.94
CA SER A 86 -11.17 -20.89 -11.07
C SER A 86 -12.11 -21.27 -12.24
N LYS A 87 -11.87 -22.47 -12.81
CA LYS A 87 -12.65 -22.98 -13.95
C LYS A 87 -13.43 -24.28 -13.62
N GLY A 88 -13.16 -24.87 -12.44
CA GLY A 88 -13.75 -26.14 -12.04
C GLY A 88 -15.26 -26.12 -11.86
N ASN A 89 -15.93 -27.21 -12.10
CA ASN A 89 -17.33 -27.44 -11.75
C ASN A 89 -17.53 -27.50 -10.23
N PHE A 90 -16.48 -27.90 -9.53
CA PHE A 90 -16.37 -27.93 -8.08
C PHE A 90 -15.17 -27.11 -7.64
N ILE A 91 -15.29 -26.44 -6.51
CA ILE A 91 -14.27 -25.54 -5.98
C ILE A 91 -13.95 -25.96 -4.55
N GLY A 92 -12.72 -26.42 -4.35
CA GLY A 92 -12.20 -26.79 -3.04
C GLY A 92 -11.41 -25.66 -2.39
N PHE A 93 -11.58 -25.43 -1.09
CA PHE A 93 -10.68 -24.64 -0.27
C PHE A 93 -9.85 -25.61 0.56
N LEU A 94 -8.55 -25.36 0.62
CA LEU A 94 -7.61 -26.17 1.37
C LEU A 94 -6.54 -25.27 2.00
N ASN A 95 -6.36 -25.38 3.30
CA ASN A 95 -5.33 -24.60 4.00
C ASN A 95 -3.92 -25.04 3.60
N ASN A 96 -2.96 -24.10 3.63
CA ASN A 96 -1.59 -24.35 3.20
C ASN A 96 -0.78 -25.27 4.14
N ASP A 97 -1.26 -25.54 5.35
CA ASP A 97 -0.66 -26.41 6.35
C ASP A 97 -1.39 -27.77 6.50
N MET A 98 -1.97 -28.25 5.39
CA MET A 98 -2.66 -29.52 5.32
C MET A 98 -1.99 -30.49 4.35
N VAL A 99 -2.17 -31.79 4.59
CA VAL A 99 -1.77 -32.90 3.71
C VAL A 99 -2.97 -33.78 3.48
N VAL A 100 -3.31 -34.08 2.24
CA VAL A 100 -4.49 -34.87 1.87
C VAL A 100 -4.17 -36.34 1.65
N ASP A 101 -5.10 -37.23 2.07
CA ASP A 101 -5.03 -38.63 1.66
C ASP A 101 -5.25 -38.76 0.15
N LYS A 102 -4.65 -39.77 -0.48
CA LYS A 102 -4.76 -39.98 -1.94
C LYS A 102 -6.20 -40.14 -2.45
N ARG A 103 -7.14 -40.55 -1.60
CA ARG A 103 -8.57 -40.70 -1.91
C ARG A 103 -9.40 -39.48 -1.51
N TRP A 104 -8.83 -38.49 -0.88
CA TRP A 104 -9.52 -37.31 -0.37
C TRP A 104 -10.52 -36.73 -1.38
N LEU A 105 -10.08 -36.41 -2.58
CA LEU A 105 -10.90 -35.74 -3.58
C LEU A 105 -11.98 -36.66 -4.17
N ILE A 106 -11.62 -37.89 -4.50
CA ILE A 106 -12.57 -38.82 -5.14
C ILE A 106 -13.74 -39.17 -4.20
N GLU A 107 -13.49 -39.31 -2.90
CA GLU A 107 -14.53 -39.55 -1.92
C GLU A 107 -15.51 -38.37 -1.80
N LEU A 108 -14.98 -37.13 -1.85
CA LEU A 108 -15.83 -35.92 -1.87
C LEU A 108 -16.69 -35.84 -3.14
N ILE A 109 -16.07 -36.08 -4.31
CA ILE A 109 -16.75 -36.02 -5.60
C ILE A 109 -17.86 -37.07 -5.70
N ASN A 110 -17.64 -38.28 -5.22
CA ASN A 110 -18.68 -39.33 -5.22
C ASN A 110 -19.91 -38.91 -4.44
N ILE A 111 -19.77 -38.21 -3.35
CA ILE A 111 -20.90 -37.76 -2.53
C ILE A 111 -21.54 -36.51 -3.11
N ILE A 112 -20.77 -35.47 -3.48
CA ILE A 112 -21.34 -34.20 -3.95
C ILE A 112 -22.13 -34.39 -5.27
N THR A 113 -21.75 -35.38 -6.08
CA THR A 113 -22.43 -35.68 -7.34
C THR A 113 -23.62 -36.63 -7.18
N SER A 114 -23.83 -37.24 -6.00
CA SER A 114 -24.91 -38.19 -5.77
C SER A 114 -26.30 -37.56 -5.63
N ASP A 115 -26.37 -36.30 -5.18
CA ASP A 115 -27.61 -35.52 -5.10
C ASP A 115 -27.28 -34.05 -5.49
N ARG A 116 -28.01 -33.51 -6.48
CA ARG A 116 -27.85 -32.14 -6.97
C ARG A 116 -28.10 -31.05 -5.91
N ARG A 117 -28.74 -31.41 -4.82
CA ARG A 117 -28.95 -30.47 -3.70
C ARG A 117 -27.82 -30.43 -2.71
N ILE A 118 -26.77 -31.25 -2.86
CA ILE A 118 -25.58 -31.16 -2.03
C ILE A 118 -24.75 -29.98 -2.54
N GLY A 119 -24.73 -28.90 -1.75
CA GLY A 119 -24.03 -27.67 -2.08
C GLY A 119 -22.55 -27.69 -1.70
N CYS A 120 -22.23 -28.35 -0.56
CA CYS A 120 -20.85 -28.54 -0.15
C CYS A 120 -20.67 -29.84 0.65
N VAL A 121 -19.42 -30.32 0.62
CA VAL A 121 -18.96 -31.50 1.35
C VAL A 121 -17.61 -31.25 1.98
N GLY A 122 -17.33 -31.94 3.10
CA GLY A 122 -16.01 -31.94 3.73
C GLY A 122 -15.71 -33.27 4.38
N GLY A 123 -14.42 -33.56 4.50
CA GLY A 123 -13.92 -34.82 5.06
C GLY A 123 -13.59 -34.72 6.55
N LYS A 124 -13.03 -35.83 7.06
CA LYS A 124 -12.44 -35.92 8.39
C LYS A 124 -11.09 -35.19 8.39
N ILE A 125 -10.94 -34.20 9.23
CA ILE A 125 -9.66 -33.52 9.45
C ILE A 125 -9.04 -34.08 10.74
N LEU A 126 -7.83 -34.60 10.64
CA LEU A 126 -7.07 -35.17 11.75
C LEU A 126 -5.85 -34.33 12.01
N PHE A 127 -5.46 -34.21 13.28
CA PHE A 127 -4.12 -33.78 13.62
C PHE A 127 -3.09 -34.87 13.28
N THR A 128 -1.85 -34.50 13.05
CA THR A 128 -0.76 -35.44 12.76
C THR A 128 -0.49 -36.45 13.87
N ASN A 129 -1.01 -36.22 15.07
CA ASN A 129 -0.94 -37.13 16.23
C ASN A 129 -2.11 -38.12 16.34
N GLY A 130 -3.02 -38.12 15.36
CA GLY A 130 -4.17 -39.02 15.31
C GLY A 130 -5.43 -38.60 16.09
N PHE A 131 -5.44 -37.39 16.63
CA PHE A 131 -6.64 -36.79 17.21
C PHE A 131 -7.47 -36.09 16.12
N ILE A 132 -8.77 -35.98 16.35
CA ILE A 132 -9.70 -35.29 15.45
C ILE A 132 -9.49 -33.78 15.58
N ASN A 133 -9.31 -33.11 14.46
CA ASN A 133 -9.41 -31.66 14.40
C ASN A 133 -10.87 -31.25 14.11
N SER A 134 -11.50 -31.84 13.07
CA SER A 134 -12.87 -31.51 12.70
C SER A 134 -13.56 -32.65 11.96
N THR A 135 -14.83 -32.88 12.27
CA THR A 135 -15.75 -33.72 11.50
C THR A 135 -17.03 -32.93 11.12
N GLY A 136 -16.92 -31.61 11.07
CA GLY A 136 -17.98 -30.66 10.84
C GLY A 136 -18.01 -29.56 11.90
N ILE A 137 -18.94 -28.65 11.78
CA ILE A 137 -19.13 -27.53 12.72
C ILE A 137 -20.38 -27.79 13.55
N MET A 138 -20.33 -27.47 14.83
CA MET A 138 -21.48 -27.50 15.77
C MET A 138 -21.76 -26.10 16.29
N ALA A 139 -23.04 -25.74 16.37
CA ALA A 139 -23.49 -24.54 17.05
C ALA A 139 -23.51 -24.74 18.56
N LEU A 140 -22.96 -23.78 19.30
CA LEU A 140 -23.02 -23.71 20.76
C LEU A 140 -24.00 -22.61 21.21
N GLU A 141 -24.20 -22.51 22.53
CA GLU A 141 -24.97 -21.41 23.12
C GLU A 141 -24.37 -20.03 22.75
N ASN A 142 -25.23 -19.02 22.69
CA ASN A 142 -24.86 -17.64 22.34
C ASN A 142 -24.20 -17.47 20.96
N TYR A 143 -24.52 -18.39 20.02
CA TYR A 143 -24.02 -18.33 18.64
C TYR A 143 -22.48 -18.41 18.52
N TYR A 144 -21.85 -19.14 19.41
CA TYR A 144 -20.52 -19.67 19.23
C TYR A 144 -20.59 -20.95 18.41
N PHE A 145 -19.50 -21.27 17.75
CA PHE A 145 -19.36 -22.47 16.93
C PHE A 145 -18.03 -23.14 17.24
N GLU A 146 -18.04 -24.46 17.21
CA GLU A 146 -16.81 -25.25 17.38
C GLU A 146 -16.76 -26.40 16.39
N ASP A 147 -15.54 -26.93 16.17
CA ASP A 147 -15.32 -28.11 15.36
C ASP A 147 -15.82 -29.35 16.09
N ARG A 148 -16.71 -30.10 15.46
CA ARG A 148 -17.26 -31.35 15.99
C ARG A 148 -16.18 -32.42 16.15
N GLY A 149 -16.05 -33.00 17.32
CA GLY A 149 -15.03 -33.99 17.66
C GLY A 149 -13.63 -33.39 17.93
N PHE A 150 -13.52 -32.06 18.08
CA PHE A 150 -12.24 -31.41 18.32
C PHE A 150 -11.49 -32.01 19.52
N ASN A 151 -10.26 -32.41 19.29
CA ASN A 151 -9.36 -33.00 20.28
C ASN A 151 -9.83 -34.33 20.87
N GLU A 152 -10.81 -35.01 20.24
CA GLU A 152 -11.16 -36.40 20.54
C GLU A 152 -10.18 -37.33 19.83
N LYS A 153 -9.87 -38.48 20.45
CA LYS A 153 -9.15 -39.55 19.77
C LYS A 153 -10.02 -40.19 18.70
N ASP A 154 -9.52 -40.39 17.48
CA ASP A 154 -10.29 -41.07 16.43
C ASP A 154 -10.38 -42.59 16.73
N GLU A 155 -11.50 -43.04 17.25
CA GLU A 155 -11.83 -44.43 17.55
C GLU A 155 -12.94 -44.98 16.65
N GLY A 156 -13.24 -44.28 15.53
CA GLY A 156 -14.29 -44.65 14.58
C GLY A 156 -15.68 -44.16 14.94
N GLN A 157 -15.79 -43.19 15.82
CA GLN A 157 -17.10 -42.64 16.28
C GLN A 157 -17.80 -41.79 15.21
N TYR A 158 -17.11 -41.32 14.16
CA TYR A 158 -17.66 -40.49 13.08
C TYR A 158 -17.47 -41.14 11.70
N GLU A 159 -18.02 -42.35 11.50
CA GLU A 159 -17.85 -43.13 10.25
C GLU A 159 -19.08 -43.09 9.32
N LYS A 160 -20.08 -42.27 9.61
CA LYS A 160 -21.27 -42.15 8.78
C LYS A 160 -21.22 -40.92 7.88
N VAL A 161 -21.65 -41.09 6.63
CA VAL A 161 -21.97 -39.95 5.75
C VAL A 161 -23.29 -39.35 6.26
N GLU A 162 -23.26 -38.11 6.63
CA GLU A 162 -24.42 -37.42 7.22
C GLU A 162 -24.46 -35.93 6.94
N GLU A 163 -25.62 -35.33 6.98
CA GLU A 163 -25.83 -33.90 6.90
C GLU A 163 -25.42 -33.25 8.22
N VAL A 164 -24.64 -32.13 8.13
CA VAL A 164 -24.07 -31.40 9.28
C VAL A 164 -24.44 -29.93 9.26
N GLU A 165 -24.18 -29.23 10.38
CA GLU A 165 -24.44 -27.78 10.50
C GLU A 165 -23.54 -26.97 9.57
N GLY A 166 -22.29 -27.35 9.42
CA GLY A 166 -21.28 -26.73 8.57
C GLY A 166 -20.06 -27.61 8.45
N ILE A 167 -19.17 -27.26 7.55
CA ILE A 167 -17.85 -27.87 7.36
C ILE A 167 -16.79 -26.82 7.64
N SER A 168 -15.71 -27.20 8.34
CA SER A 168 -14.56 -26.34 8.61
C SER A 168 -13.93 -25.85 7.30
N GLY A 169 -13.71 -24.53 7.19
CA GLY A 169 -13.16 -23.88 6.01
C GLY A 169 -11.76 -24.34 5.62
N GLY A 170 -11.06 -25.05 6.52
CA GLY A 170 -9.72 -25.60 6.27
C GLY A 170 -9.66 -26.64 5.16
N SER A 171 -10.75 -27.46 4.97
CA SER A 171 -10.86 -28.44 3.89
C SER A 171 -12.33 -28.66 3.51
N ILE A 172 -12.80 -27.99 2.47
CA ILE A 172 -14.20 -28.02 2.03
C ILE A 172 -14.27 -28.00 0.50
N LEU A 173 -15.24 -28.68 -0.10
CA LEU A 173 -15.53 -28.68 -1.51
C LEU A 173 -16.95 -28.19 -1.78
N TYR A 174 -17.09 -27.16 -2.60
CA TYR A 174 -18.37 -26.59 -3.02
C TYR A 174 -18.71 -26.97 -4.45
N ALA A 175 -20.00 -27.18 -4.74
CA ALA A 175 -20.51 -27.10 -6.10
C ALA A 175 -20.49 -25.64 -6.58
N ARG A 176 -20.03 -25.40 -7.81
CA ARG A 176 -20.00 -24.02 -8.36
C ARG A 176 -21.39 -23.39 -8.38
N GLU A 177 -22.43 -24.16 -8.75
CA GLU A 177 -23.82 -23.70 -8.73
C GLU A 177 -24.26 -23.22 -7.34
N CYS A 178 -23.77 -23.87 -6.29
CA CYS A 178 -24.04 -23.46 -4.91
C CYS A 178 -23.37 -22.11 -4.61
N LEU A 179 -22.09 -21.93 -4.96
CA LEU A 179 -21.38 -20.66 -4.76
C LEU A 179 -22.00 -19.51 -5.56
N GLU A 180 -22.46 -19.79 -6.78
CA GLU A 180 -23.17 -18.81 -7.62
C GLU A 180 -24.51 -18.39 -6.99
N ASP A 181 -25.22 -19.31 -6.36
CA ASP A 181 -26.50 -19.04 -5.70
C ASP A 181 -26.35 -18.32 -4.35
N ILE A 182 -25.39 -18.72 -3.53
CA ILE A 182 -25.18 -18.13 -2.19
C ILE A 182 -24.29 -16.87 -2.22
N GLY A 183 -23.56 -16.63 -3.32
CA GLY A 183 -22.61 -15.53 -3.50
C GLY A 183 -21.24 -15.79 -2.89
N LEU A 184 -20.32 -14.88 -3.15
CA LEU A 184 -18.92 -14.93 -2.69
C LEU A 184 -18.78 -14.91 -1.16
N VAL A 185 -17.57 -15.20 -0.67
CA VAL A 185 -17.22 -15.08 0.74
C VAL A 185 -17.28 -13.60 1.16
N ASP A 186 -17.85 -13.33 2.32
CA ASP A 186 -17.96 -11.95 2.82
C ASP A 186 -16.60 -11.46 3.36
N GLU A 187 -15.99 -10.52 2.66
CA GLU A 187 -14.63 -10.02 2.95
C GLU A 187 -14.51 -9.27 4.28
N ASP A 188 -15.62 -8.82 4.86
CA ASP A 188 -15.61 -8.16 6.17
C ASP A 188 -15.30 -9.13 7.31
N PHE A 189 -15.38 -10.45 7.11
CA PHE A 189 -14.93 -11.42 8.11
C PHE A 189 -13.40 -11.45 8.25
N VAL A 190 -12.65 -11.18 7.20
CA VAL A 190 -11.18 -11.23 7.14
C VAL A 190 -10.63 -12.64 7.32
N MET A 191 -10.93 -13.32 8.41
CA MET A 191 -10.63 -14.73 8.72
C MET A 191 -11.50 -15.20 9.89
N TYR A 192 -11.82 -16.48 9.94
CA TYR A 192 -12.75 -17.14 10.86
C TYR A 192 -14.22 -16.70 10.69
N PHE A 193 -15.16 -17.63 10.92
CA PHE A 193 -16.60 -17.44 10.73
C PHE A 193 -17.06 -17.32 9.26
N GLU A 194 -16.17 -17.21 8.29
CA GLU A 194 -16.55 -17.24 6.88
C GLU A 194 -17.22 -18.56 6.49
N ASP A 195 -16.76 -19.68 7.05
CA ASP A 195 -17.34 -21.00 6.88
C ASP A 195 -18.72 -21.12 7.52
N VAL A 196 -18.91 -20.56 8.71
CA VAL A 196 -20.21 -20.46 9.40
C VAL A 196 -21.21 -19.62 8.59
N ASP A 197 -20.77 -18.46 8.08
CA ASP A 197 -21.59 -17.58 7.23
C ASP A 197 -22.01 -18.28 5.95
N MET A 198 -21.09 -18.95 5.28
CA MET A 198 -21.37 -19.70 4.06
C MET A 198 -22.31 -20.88 4.33
N ALA A 199 -22.10 -21.63 5.42
CA ALA A 199 -22.97 -22.72 5.83
C ALA A 199 -24.41 -22.23 6.10
N TYR A 200 -24.56 -21.09 6.79
CA TYR A 200 -25.88 -20.47 7.00
C TYR A 200 -26.56 -20.13 5.67
N ARG A 201 -25.81 -19.50 4.73
CA ARG A 201 -26.35 -19.16 3.40
C ARG A 201 -26.73 -20.39 2.58
N CYS A 202 -25.92 -21.47 2.62
CA CYS A 202 -26.25 -22.75 2.01
C CYS A 202 -27.60 -23.27 2.52
N LYS A 203 -27.79 -23.37 3.83
CA LYS A 203 -29.02 -23.86 4.43
C LYS A 203 -30.22 -22.98 4.12
N LYS A 204 -30.06 -21.66 4.20
CA LYS A 204 -31.08 -20.68 3.84
C LYS A 204 -31.59 -20.87 2.41
N ASN A 205 -30.69 -21.22 1.48
CA ASN A 205 -30.99 -21.49 0.08
C ASN A 205 -31.29 -22.98 -0.18
N LYS A 206 -31.52 -23.79 0.89
CA LYS A 206 -31.91 -25.21 0.84
C LYS A 206 -30.86 -26.15 0.24
N TRP A 207 -29.60 -25.75 0.24
CA TRP A 207 -28.49 -26.64 -0.07
C TRP A 207 -28.15 -27.54 1.12
N LYS A 208 -27.79 -28.78 0.84
CA LYS A 208 -27.32 -29.73 1.85
C LYS A 208 -25.83 -29.58 2.06
N ILE A 209 -25.37 -29.75 3.30
CA ILE A 209 -23.98 -29.74 3.74
C ILE A 209 -23.68 -31.13 4.29
N VAL A 210 -22.74 -31.86 3.68
CA VAL A 210 -22.57 -33.29 4.00
C VAL A 210 -21.13 -33.59 4.42
N TYR A 211 -21.00 -34.27 5.55
CA TYR A 211 -19.76 -34.82 6.04
C TYR A 211 -19.43 -36.15 5.39
N VAL A 212 -18.17 -36.38 4.98
CA VAL A 212 -17.71 -37.57 4.24
C VAL A 212 -16.52 -38.20 4.98
N PRO A 213 -16.76 -39.22 5.85
CA PRO A 213 -15.73 -39.77 6.75
C PRO A 213 -14.53 -40.41 6.04
N LYS A 214 -14.71 -40.93 4.81
CA LYS A 214 -13.66 -41.56 4.02
C LYS A 214 -12.72 -40.58 3.32
N SER A 215 -13.10 -39.34 3.29
CA SER A 215 -12.25 -38.26 2.80
C SER A 215 -11.42 -37.72 3.98
N VAL A 216 -10.10 -37.99 3.98
CA VAL A 216 -9.24 -37.70 5.13
C VAL A 216 -8.20 -36.64 4.77
N VAL A 217 -7.97 -35.72 5.69
CA VAL A 217 -6.95 -34.67 5.63
C VAL A 217 -6.19 -34.64 6.94
N TYR A 218 -4.87 -34.42 6.87
CA TYR A 218 -4.00 -34.25 8.04
C TYR A 218 -3.58 -32.79 8.14
N HIS A 219 -3.71 -32.21 9.34
CA HIS A 219 -3.48 -30.79 9.61
C HIS A 219 -2.27 -30.61 10.57
N TYR A 220 -1.32 -29.78 10.14
CA TYR A 220 -0.21 -29.31 10.99
C TYR A 220 -0.65 -28.15 11.88
N PHE A 221 -1.59 -28.38 12.78
CA PHE A 221 -2.28 -27.38 13.59
C PHE A 221 -1.36 -26.27 14.12
N HIS A 222 -1.78 -25.01 13.95
CA HIS A 222 -0.98 -23.79 14.22
C HIS A 222 0.31 -23.65 13.39
N GLY A 223 0.39 -24.32 12.26
CA GLY A 223 1.55 -24.27 11.39
C GLY A 223 1.93 -22.88 10.92
N THR A 224 0.97 -22.03 10.64
CA THR A 224 1.15 -20.66 10.12
C THR A 224 0.88 -19.57 11.14
N SER A 225 0.35 -19.87 12.34
CA SER A 225 0.13 -18.86 13.37
C SER A 225 1.44 -18.45 14.03
N ILE A 226 1.75 -17.16 14.03
CA ILE A 226 2.98 -16.53 14.55
C ILE A 226 3.19 -16.80 16.07
N LEU A 227 2.20 -17.37 16.76
CA LEU A 227 2.16 -17.47 18.22
C LEU A 227 2.27 -18.90 18.77
N SER A 228 2.70 -19.87 17.97
CA SER A 228 2.71 -21.29 18.39
C SER A 228 4.06 -21.85 18.84
N GLU A 229 5.03 -21.04 19.25
CA GLU A 229 6.26 -21.57 19.83
C GLU A 229 6.23 -21.56 21.36
N GLY A 230 6.21 -22.77 21.90
CA GLY A 230 6.69 -23.07 23.24
C GLY A 230 5.65 -23.47 24.24
N ARG A 231 5.28 -24.75 24.21
CA ARG A 231 5.25 -25.60 25.40
C ARG A 231 5.09 -27.07 24.98
N LYS A 232 6.05 -27.87 25.31
CA LYS A 232 5.92 -29.34 25.36
C LYS A 232 5.02 -29.70 26.55
N GLY A 233 3.94 -30.44 26.30
CA GLY A 233 3.16 -31.09 27.35
C GLY A 233 1.66 -30.75 27.31
N ASP A 234 0.86 -31.74 27.45
CA ASP A 234 -0.59 -31.94 27.50
C ASP A 234 -1.48 -30.85 28.16
N GLN A 235 -1.42 -29.60 27.73
CA GLN A 235 -2.38 -28.59 28.15
C GLN A 235 -3.06 -27.97 26.95
N ILE A 236 -4.40 -27.99 26.96
CA ILE A 236 -5.29 -27.24 26.05
C ILE A 236 -4.76 -25.82 25.97
N GLN A 237 -4.14 -25.46 24.82
CA GLN A 237 -3.65 -24.12 24.61
C GLN A 237 -4.84 -23.15 24.53
N LYS A 238 -4.80 -22.10 25.33
CA LYS A 238 -5.76 -20.99 25.19
C LYS A 238 -5.67 -20.45 23.76
N PRO A 239 -6.79 -20.16 23.11
CA PRO A 239 -6.76 -19.59 21.77
C PRO A 239 -5.91 -18.31 21.78
N ASN A 240 -5.16 -18.14 20.71
CA ASN A 240 -4.40 -16.92 20.43
C ASN A 240 -5.33 -15.69 20.54
N ILE A 241 -4.82 -14.59 21.05
CA ILE A 241 -5.58 -13.34 21.21
C ILE A 241 -6.22 -12.86 19.92
N LEU A 242 -5.56 -13.07 18.77
CA LEU A 242 -6.10 -12.77 17.44
C LEU A 242 -7.29 -13.65 17.07
N THR A 243 -7.15 -14.95 17.27
CA THR A 243 -8.26 -15.91 17.06
C THR A 243 -9.46 -15.53 17.93
N TYR A 244 -9.19 -15.22 19.20
CA TYR A 244 -10.24 -14.81 20.14
C TYR A 244 -10.91 -13.50 19.72
N PHE A 245 -10.13 -12.50 19.26
CA PHE A 245 -10.65 -11.25 18.75
C PHE A 245 -11.53 -11.46 17.51
N PHE A 246 -11.03 -12.15 16.49
CA PHE A 246 -11.76 -12.37 15.25
C PHE A 246 -13.01 -13.23 15.46
N CYS A 247 -12.94 -14.26 16.25
CA CYS A 247 -14.13 -15.08 16.54
C CYS A 247 -15.25 -14.27 17.20
N ASN A 248 -14.92 -13.42 18.18
CA ASN A 248 -15.93 -12.60 18.85
C ASN A 248 -16.44 -11.45 17.95
N ARG A 249 -15.55 -10.79 17.21
CA ARG A 249 -15.90 -9.77 16.23
C ARG A 249 -16.84 -10.34 15.16
N ASN A 250 -16.46 -11.46 14.59
CA ASN A 250 -17.16 -12.05 13.47
C ASN A 250 -18.50 -12.69 13.89
N ARG A 251 -18.59 -13.15 15.14
CA ARG A 251 -19.87 -13.54 15.75
C ARG A 251 -20.85 -12.37 15.76
N LEU A 252 -20.45 -11.17 16.15
CA LEU A 252 -21.30 -9.98 16.12
C LEU A 252 -21.69 -9.59 14.69
N ILE A 253 -20.76 -9.68 13.72
CA ILE A 253 -21.04 -9.45 12.31
C ILE A 253 -22.06 -10.48 11.78
N TYR A 254 -21.88 -11.76 12.12
CA TYR A 254 -22.81 -12.83 11.76
C TYR A 254 -24.22 -12.57 12.31
N LEU A 255 -24.34 -12.20 13.59
CA LEU A 255 -25.61 -11.85 14.22
C LEU A 255 -26.26 -10.64 13.53
N ALA A 256 -25.53 -9.58 13.31
CA ALA A 256 -26.01 -8.39 12.61
C ALA A 256 -26.57 -8.70 11.22
N LYS A 257 -25.97 -9.67 10.54
CA LYS A 257 -26.33 -10.08 9.17
C LYS A 257 -27.51 -11.04 9.13
N HIS A 258 -27.57 -12.01 10.02
CA HIS A 258 -28.46 -13.15 9.92
C HIS A 258 -29.50 -13.26 11.05
N LEU A 259 -29.17 -12.79 12.25
CA LEU A 259 -29.95 -12.92 13.46
C LEU A 259 -29.99 -11.59 14.25
N PRO A 260 -30.47 -10.51 13.62
CA PRO A 260 -30.31 -9.14 14.14
C PRO A 260 -30.94 -8.94 15.54
N PHE A 261 -32.02 -9.61 15.85
CA PHE A 261 -32.70 -9.50 17.16
C PHE A 261 -31.88 -10.08 18.33
N GLU A 262 -30.92 -10.96 18.06
CA GLU A 262 -29.99 -11.48 19.08
C GLU A 262 -28.77 -10.61 19.33
N LEU A 263 -28.56 -9.61 18.47
CA LEU A 263 -27.38 -8.75 18.52
C LEU A 263 -27.28 -7.93 19.83
N PRO A 264 -28.32 -7.22 20.32
CA PRO A 264 -28.22 -6.38 21.53
C PRO A 264 -27.75 -7.19 22.75
N LYS A 265 -28.33 -8.35 22.99
CA LYS A 265 -27.97 -9.27 24.09
C LYS A 265 -26.52 -9.75 23.99
N SER A 266 -26.06 -9.99 22.76
CA SER A 266 -24.71 -10.47 22.50
C SER A 266 -23.63 -9.41 22.64
N ILE A 267 -23.95 -8.12 22.48
CA ILE A 267 -23.06 -6.98 22.75
C ILE A 267 -22.68 -6.97 24.23
N TRP A 268 -23.66 -7.10 25.14
CA TRP A 268 -23.42 -7.11 26.58
C TRP A 268 -22.50 -8.28 26.99
N THR A 269 -22.75 -9.45 26.46
CA THR A 269 -21.90 -10.64 26.73
C THR A 269 -20.46 -10.42 26.26
N SER A 270 -20.28 -9.84 25.09
CA SER A 270 -18.94 -9.53 24.55
C SER A 270 -18.23 -8.45 25.37
N HIS A 271 -18.96 -7.44 25.87
CA HIS A 271 -18.42 -6.43 26.76
C HIS A 271 -17.84 -7.02 28.03
N PHE A 272 -18.57 -7.90 28.68
CA PHE A 272 -18.14 -8.51 29.95
C PHE A 272 -16.82 -9.26 29.83
N TYR A 273 -16.59 -9.96 28.72
CA TYR A 273 -15.41 -10.79 28.54
C TYR A 273 -14.21 -10.05 27.92
N LEU A 274 -14.42 -9.03 27.10
CA LEU A 274 -13.39 -8.44 26.26
C LEU A 274 -13.07 -6.96 26.53
N ASN A 275 -14.06 -6.16 26.97
CA ASN A 275 -13.92 -4.71 26.96
C ASN A 275 -13.06 -4.15 28.09
N LYS A 276 -12.83 -4.91 29.15
CA LYS A 276 -11.96 -4.48 30.27
C LYS A 276 -10.51 -4.26 29.87
N GLN A 277 -10.06 -4.79 28.74
CA GLN A 277 -8.66 -4.76 28.32
C GLN A 277 -8.40 -3.97 27.04
N TYR A 278 -9.39 -3.80 26.12
CA TYR A 278 -9.07 -3.45 24.72
C TYR A 278 -10.02 -2.47 24.01
N ASN A 279 -11.04 -1.90 24.67
CA ASN A 279 -12.09 -1.09 23.97
C ASN A 279 -12.72 -1.82 22.75
N PHE A 280 -12.79 -3.15 22.81
CA PHE A 280 -13.19 -4.04 21.72
C PHE A 280 -14.43 -3.56 20.95
N LEU A 281 -15.47 -3.11 21.64
CA LEU A 281 -16.72 -2.68 21.00
C LEU A 281 -16.57 -1.38 20.22
N LEU A 282 -15.69 -0.46 20.62
CA LEU A 282 -15.43 0.80 19.86
C LEU A 282 -14.87 0.50 18.47
N ASP A 283 -14.11 -0.59 18.33
CA ASP A 283 -13.51 -0.99 17.06
C ASP A 283 -14.45 -1.80 16.18
N VAL A 284 -15.26 -2.65 16.83
CA VAL A 284 -16.07 -3.66 16.13
C VAL A 284 -17.42 -3.11 15.73
N MET A 285 -18.03 -2.24 16.56
CA MET A 285 -19.41 -1.79 16.34
C MET A 285 -19.64 -1.01 15.03
N PRO A 286 -18.71 -0.21 14.50
CA PRO A 286 -18.91 0.44 13.20
C PRO A 286 -19.22 -0.55 12.08
N ILE A 287 -18.46 -1.64 11.96
CA ILE A 287 -18.68 -2.65 10.93
C ILE A 287 -19.94 -3.50 11.20
N VAL A 288 -20.24 -3.80 12.47
CA VAL A 288 -21.43 -4.52 12.89
C VAL A 288 -22.69 -3.74 12.53
N ILE A 289 -22.74 -2.44 12.85
CA ILE A 289 -23.87 -1.56 12.53
C ILE A 289 -24.02 -1.40 11.01
N LYS A 290 -22.93 -1.26 10.27
CA LYS A 290 -22.96 -1.24 8.81
C LYS A 290 -23.62 -2.53 8.26
N LYS A 291 -23.26 -3.69 8.80
CA LYS A 291 -23.85 -4.98 8.38
C LYS A 291 -25.32 -5.06 8.76
N LEU A 292 -25.69 -4.63 9.95
CA LEU A 292 -27.09 -4.58 10.38
C LEU A 292 -27.95 -3.76 9.40
N ILE A 293 -27.51 -2.58 9.03
CA ILE A 293 -28.23 -1.67 8.13
C ILE A 293 -28.30 -2.22 6.70
N ARG A 294 -27.22 -2.80 6.18
CA ARG A 294 -27.14 -3.22 4.78
C ARG A 294 -27.84 -4.53 4.46
N HIS A 295 -27.95 -5.42 5.44
CA HIS A 295 -28.46 -6.79 5.21
C HIS A 295 -29.89 -7.01 5.71
N ASN A 296 -30.49 -6.02 6.38
CA ASN A 296 -31.82 -6.14 6.93
C ASN A 296 -32.78 -5.11 6.34
N SER A 297 -34.09 -5.39 6.41
CA SER A 297 -35.11 -4.41 6.05
C SER A 297 -35.11 -3.22 7.01
N SER A 298 -35.62 -2.07 6.55
CA SER A 298 -35.77 -0.88 7.39
C SER A 298 -36.57 -1.16 8.68
N ASP A 299 -37.59 -2.00 8.62
CA ASP A 299 -38.40 -2.35 9.79
C ASP A 299 -37.61 -3.11 10.86
N VAL A 300 -36.76 -4.05 10.45
CA VAL A 300 -35.87 -4.80 11.35
C VAL A 300 -34.83 -3.87 11.93
N THR A 301 -34.18 -3.06 11.08
CA THR A 301 -33.15 -2.10 11.48
C THR A 301 -33.69 -1.10 12.48
N ASN A 302 -34.87 -0.50 12.22
CA ASN A 302 -35.51 0.48 13.11
C ASN A 302 -35.93 -0.10 14.48
N LYS A 303 -36.12 -1.39 14.59
CA LYS A 303 -36.42 -2.05 15.88
C LYS A 303 -35.14 -2.40 16.63
N VAL A 304 -34.11 -2.90 15.95
CA VAL A 304 -32.91 -3.43 16.58
C VAL A 304 -31.90 -2.31 16.93
N LEU A 305 -31.75 -1.32 16.05
CA LEU A 305 -30.73 -0.28 16.20
C LEU A 305 -30.88 0.54 17.51
N PRO A 306 -32.08 0.96 17.94
CA PRO A 306 -32.25 1.62 19.22
C PRO A 306 -31.82 0.76 20.42
N GLU A 307 -32.10 -0.54 20.40
CA GLU A 307 -31.68 -1.45 21.46
C GLU A 307 -30.16 -1.63 21.50
N VAL A 308 -29.50 -1.67 20.33
CA VAL A 308 -28.05 -1.67 20.21
C VAL A 308 -27.47 -0.40 20.84
N PHE A 309 -28.01 0.78 20.50
CA PHE A 309 -27.52 2.03 21.07
C PHE A 309 -27.81 2.17 22.56
N ASN A 310 -28.92 1.65 23.08
CA ASN A 310 -29.19 1.60 24.52
C ASN A 310 -28.09 0.80 25.24
N GLN A 311 -27.72 -0.37 24.72
CA GLN A 311 -26.63 -1.19 25.28
C GLN A 311 -25.28 -0.43 25.24
N LEU A 312 -24.98 0.27 24.15
CA LEU A 312 -23.74 1.04 24.00
C LEU A 312 -23.71 2.25 24.94
N ASN A 313 -24.85 2.92 25.17
CA ASN A 313 -24.98 4.02 26.13
C ASN A 313 -24.72 3.57 27.58
N ASP A 314 -25.09 2.34 27.92
CA ASP A 314 -24.81 1.77 29.25
C ASP A 314 -23.34 1.38 29.44
N ILE A 315 -22.59 1.22 28.35
CA ILE A 315 -21.21 0.76 28.35
C ILE A 315 -20.21 1.91 28.25
N PHE A 316 -20.50 2.93 27.45
CA PHE A 316 -19.57 3.98 27.05
C PHE A 316 -19.91 5.35 27.64
N ASP A 317 -18.88 6.14 27.95
CA ASP A 317 -19.06 7.56 28.27
C ASP A 317 -19.39 8.39 27.00
N SER A 318 -19.77 9.65 27.23
CA SER A 318 -20.19 10.55 26.13
C SER A 318 -19.11 10.80 25.09
N SER A 319 -17.82 10.82 25.46
CA SER A 319 -16.71 11.02 24.54
C SER A 319 -16.49 9.79 23.66
N GLN A 320 -16.52 8.61 24.26
CA GLN A 320 -16.41 7.33 23.55
C GLN A 320 -17.56 7.13 22.58
N LEU A 321 -18.78 7.48 22.99
CA LEU A 321 -19.97 7.41 22.12
C LEU A 321 -19.86 8.36 20.94
N GLN A 322 -19.39 9.60 21.16
CA GLN A 322 -19.19 10.55 20.07
C GLN A 322 -18.16 10.07 19.07
N ASN A 323 -17.06 9.47 19.53
CA ASN A 323 -16.06 8.83 18.66
C ASN A 323 -16.68 7.68 17.86
N LEU A 324 -17.41 6.79 18.53
CA LEU A 324 -18.10 5.66 17.89
C LEU A 324 -19.09 6.13 16.82
N LEU A 325 -19.92 7.14 17.11
CA LEU A 325 -20.86 7.71 16.14
C LEU A 325 -20.14 8.27 14.92
N THR A 326 -19.05 9.00 15.12
CA THR A 326 -18.23 9.51 14.02
C THR A 326 -17.70 8.39 13.13
N LYS A 327 -17.19 7.31 13.73
CA LYS A 327 -16.73 6.14 12.97
C LYS A 327 -17.85 5.44 12.19
N ILE A 328 -19.03 5.33 12.80
CA ILE A 328 -20.23 4.77 12.15
C ILE A 328 -20.63 5.63 10.94
N GLU A 329 -20.69 6.96 11.09
CA GLU A 329 -20.99 7.89 9.99
C GLU A 329 -20.01 7.72 8.82
N ILE A 330 -18.71 7.59 9.12
CA ILE A 330 -17.67 7.39 8.10
C ILE A 330 -17.85 6.04 7.39
N VAL A 331 -18.07 4.96 8.14
CA VAL A 331 -18.22 3.60 7.57
C VAL A 331 -19.49 3.49 6.71
N LEU A 332 -20.53 4.25 7.05
CA LEU A 332 -21.77 4.35 6.26
C LEU A 332 -21.63 5.29 5.04
N GLY A 333 -20.56 6.05 4.94
CA GLY A 333 -20.35 7.04 3.88
C GLY A 333 -21.11 8.36 4.07
N LEU A 334 -21.63 8.61 5.28
CA LEU A 334 -22.34 9.85 5.64
C LEU A 334 -21.38 10.99 5.96
N LYS A 335 -20.14 10.67 6.27
CA LYS A 335 -19.08 11.62 6.61
C LYS A 335 -17.76 11.13 6.03
N LYS A 336 -16.90 12.07 5.65
CA LYS A 336 -15.53 11.76 5.21
C LYS A 336 -14.55 11.97 6.37
N ILE A 337 -13.43 11.24 6.34
CA ILE A 337 -12.29 11.45 7.24
C ILE A 337 -11.66 12.80 6.89
N ARG A 338 -11.44 13.65 7.91
CA ARG A 338 -10.87 14.98 7.74
C ARG A 338 -9.36 14.92 7.66
N VAL A 339 -8.79 15.48 6.59
CA VAL A 339 -7.35 15.54 6.33
C VAL A 339 -6.90 16.99 6.32
N GLY A 340 -5.97 17.36 7.20
CA GLY A 340 -5.28 18.64 7.15
C GLY A 340 -3.91 18.46 6.48
N LEU A 341 -3.66 19.12 5.36
CA LEU A 341 -2.36 19.14 4.68
C LEU A 341 -1.72 20.51 4.84
N TYR A 342 -0.68 20.57 5.63
CA TYR A 342 0.07 21.79 5.92
C TYR A 342 1.33 21.92 5.07
N ASP A 343 1.50 23.11 4.45
CA ASP A 343 2.75 23.52 3.82
C ASP A 343 2.97 25.03 4.02
N HIS A 344 4.04 25.40 4.74
CA HIS A 344 4.37 26.81 5.02
C HIS A 344 4.69 27.61 3.76
N ALA A 345 5.19 26.95 2.73
CA ALA A 345 5.61 27.53 1.47
C ALA A 345 4.59 27.27 0.33
N MET A 346 3.36 26.88 0.63
CA MET A 346 2.33 26.50 -0.37
C MET A 346 2.05 27.60 -1.41
N HIS A 347 2.33 28.85 -1.10
CA HIS A 347 2.22 30.02 -1.98
C HIS A 347 3.37 30.16 -2.98
N LEU A 348 4.36 29.28 -2.94
CA LEU A 348 5.52 29.27 -3.84
C LEU A 348 5.39 28.12 -4.85
N ILE A 349 5.95 28.31 -6.05
CA ILE A 349 6.00 27.25 -7.06
C ILE A 349 7.24 26.40 -6.82
N GLY A 350 7.05 25.12 -6.53
CA GLY A 350 8.16 24.20 -6.27
C GLY A 350 7.75 22.73 -6.37
N GLY A 351 8.75 21.85 -6.44
CA GLY A 351 8.54 20.40 -6.51
C GLY A 351 7.89 19.80 -5.25
N GLY A 352 8.29 20.31 -4.06
CA GLY A 352 7.69 19.90 -2.78
C GLY A 352 6.23 20.30 -2.66
N GLN A 353 5.87 21.50 -3.10
CA GLN A 353 4.48 21.98 -3.11
C GLN A 353 3.64 21.19 -4.10
N LYS A 354 4.16 20.94 -5.33
CA LYS A 354 3.50 20.07 -6.31
C LYS A 354 3.24 18.68 -5.75
N TYR A 355 4.18 18.14 -4.97
CA TYR A 355 4.08 16.82 -4.35
C TYR A 355 2.89 16.76 -3.36
N GLY A 356 2.79 17.68 -2.42
CA GLY A 356 1.68 17.75 -1.47
C GLY A 356 0.34 18.01 -2.16
N CYS A 357 0.30 18.96 -3.11
CA CYS A 357 -0.90 19.26 -3.90
C CYS A 357 -1.37 18.05 -4.71
N LYS A 358 -0.45 17.26 -5.26
CA LYS A 358 -0.81 16.02 -5.98
C LYS A 358 -1.40 14.97 -5.05
N ILE A 359 -0.88 14.82 -3.83
CA ILE A 359 -1.52 13.94 -2.82
C ILE A 359 -2.95 14.42 -2.57
N ALA A 360 -3.16 15.70 -2.29
CA ALA A 360 -4.49 16.27 -2.05
C ALA A 360 -5.44 16.00 -3.23
N SER A 361 -4.98 16.19 -4.47
CA SER A 361 -5.80 15.95 -5.68
C SER A 361 -6.25 14.50 -5.83
N ILE A 362 -5.44 13.54 -5.38
CA ILE A 362 -5.75 12.11 -5.44
C ILE A 362 -6.82 11.74 -4.40
N ILE A 363 -6.72 12.29 -3.20
CA ILE A 363 -7.55 11.83 -2.07
C ILE A 363 -8.83 12.67 -1.85
N GLN A 364 -8.97 13.85 -2.45
CA GLN A 364 -10.09 14.79 -2.18
C GLN A 364 -11.49 14.22 -2.43
N ASN A 365 -11.62 13.18 -3.27
CA ASN A 365 -12.92 12.57 -3.53
C ASN A 365 -13.37 11.66 -2.37
N ASP A 366 -12.43 11.01 -1.70
CA ASP A 366 -12.70 10.03 -0.62
C ASP A 366 -12.53 10.63 0.79
N PHE A 367 -11.82 11.75 0.91
CA PHE A 367 -11.52 12.45 2.17
C PHE A 367 -11.99 13.90 2.11
N ASP A 368 -12.22 14.48 3.29
CA ASP A 368 -12.49 15.92 3.46
C ASP A 368 -11.15 16.63 3.70
N VAL A 369 -10.59 17.20 2.62
CA VAL A 369 -9.22 17.72 2.62
C VAL A 369 -9.21 19.23 2.82
N THR A 370 -8.43 19.69 3.79
CA THR A 370 -8.12 21.11 4.02
C THR A 370 -6.64 21.37 3.75
N LEU A 371 -6.35 22.26 2.81
CA LEU A 371 -5.03 22.80 2.55
C LEU A 371 -4.74 23.94 3.54
N ILE A 372 -3.69 23.79 4.34
CA ILE A 372 -3.33 24.75 5.39
C ILE A 372 -2.07 25.50 4.95
N ALA A 373 -2.20 26.81 4.75
CA ALA A 373 -1.10 27.67 4.30
C ALA A 373 -0.90 28.86 5.25
N ASN A 374 0.29 29.47 5.21
CA ASN A 374 0.60 30.66 5.99
C ASN A 374 0.44 31.97 5.20
N ARG A 375 0.05 31.91 3.94
CA ARG A 375 -0.22 33.06 3.08
C ARG A 375 -1.39 32.78 2.15
N LYS A 376 -2.04 33.87 1.72
CA LYS A 376 -3.18 33.80 0.81
C LYS A 376 -2.83 33.07 -0.48
N ILE A 377 -3.63 32.10 -0.82
CA ILE A 377 -3.62 31.32 -2.05
C ILE A 377 -5.06 31.02 -2.47
N ALA A 378 -5.27 30.69 -3.73
CA ALA A 378 -6.57 30.36 -4.28
C ALA A 378 -6.49 29.07 -5.11
N HIS A 379 -7.63 28.40 -5.33
CA HIS A 379 -7.66 27.17 -6.13
C HIS A 379 -7.15 27.37 -7.56
N GLN A 380 -7.39 28.55 -8.14
CA GLN A 380 -6.88 28.91 -9.48
C GLN A 380 -5.34 28.91 -9.57
N ASP A 381 -4.65 29.20 -8.47
CA ASP A 381 -3.19 29.18 -8.45
C ASP A 381 -2.66 27.75 -8.69
N PHE A 382 -3.30 26.72 -8.11
CA PHE A 382 -2.88 25.33 -8.28
C PHE A 382 -3.13 24.80 -9.70
N ASP A 383 -4.25 25.18 -10.33
CA ASP A 383 -4.51 24.87 -11.74
C ASP A 383 -3.46 25.53 -12.64
N GLN A 384 -3.20 26.80 -12.40
CA GLN A 384 -2.24 27.56 -13.19
C GLN A 384 -0.78 27.06 -13.03
N TRP A 385 -0.38 26.71 -11.79
CA TRP A 385 1.00 26.29 -11.49
C TRP A 385 1.27 24.84 -11.81
N TYR A 386 0.31 23.95 -11.59
CA TYR A 386 0.52 22.51 -11.61
C TYR A 386 -0.46 21.74 -12.49
N SER A 387 -1.46 22.41 -13.07
CA SER A 387 -2.60 21.80 -13.77
C SER A 387 -3.31 20.76 -12.88
N LEU A 388 -3.58 21.15 -11.63
CA LEU A 388 -4.26 20.32 -10.64
C LEU A 388 -5.58 20.95 -10.24
N ASP A 389 -6.66 20.19 -10.40
CA ASP A 389 -7.96 20.54 -9.84
C ASP A 389 -8.00 20.17 -8.33
N LEU A 390 -8.14 21.17 -7.49
CA LEU A 390 -8.27 21.07 -6.03
C LEU A 390 -9.56 21.72 -5.52
N ASN A 391 -10.56 21.90 -6.38
CA ASN A 391 -11.81 22.62 -6.02
C ASN A 391 -12.62 21.90 -4.94
N SER A 392 -12.44 20.60 -4.71
CA SER A 392 -13.06 19.86 -3.62
C SER A 392 -12.31 20.01 -2.27
N CYS A 393 -11.13 20.63 -2.25
CA CYS A 393 -10.38 20.88 -1.05
C CYS A 393 -10.80 22.20 -0.41
N HIS A 394 -10.83 22.28 0.91
CA HIS A 394 -10.91 23.55 1.64
C HIS A 394 -9.53 24.23 1.71
N ILE A 395 -9.52 25.55 1.76
CA ILE A 395 -8.28 26.32 1.99
C ILE A 395 -8.41 27.05 3.33
N LYS A 396 -7.41 26.87 4.18
CA LYS A 396 -7.30 27.56 5.47
C LYS A 396 -5.98 28.31 5.54
N ILE A 397 -6.08 29.61 5.80
CA ILE A 397 -4.92 30.48 5.98
C ILE A 397 -4.71 30.70 7.47
N ILE A 398 -3.50 30.45 7.95
CA ILE A 398 -3.07 30.67 9.34
C ILE A 398 -1.82 31.54 9.31
N ASP A 399 -1.98 32.79 9.70
CA ASP A 399 -0.85 33.73 9.79
C ASP A 399 0.05 33.35 10.97
N LEU A 400 1.35 33.30 10.73
CA LEU A 400 2.33 33.08 11.79
C LEU A 400 2.81 34.39 12.37
N PRO A 401 2.79 34.61 13.68
CA PRO A 401 3.02 35.92 14.30
C PRO A 401 4.41 36.50 14.09
N PHE A 402 5.41 35.72 13.76
CA PHE A 402 6.80 36.16 13.59
C PHE A 402 7.18 36.58 12.16
N PHE A 403 6.34 36.34 11.16
CA PHE A 403 6.80 36.35 9.78
C PHE A 403 5.96 37.20 8.81
N HIS A 404 5.29 38.21 9.29
CA HIS A 404 4.34 39.05 8.51
C HIS A 404 4.92 39.60 7.18
N ASN A 405 6.23 39.75 7.03
CA ASN A 405 6.82 40.34 5.83
C ASN A 405 8.12 39.65 5.34
N ARG A 406 8.49 38.47 5.88
CA ARG A 406 9.71 37.76 5.49
C ARG A 406 9.41 36.30 5.19
N PRO A 407 10.21 35.64 4.31
CA PRO A 407 10.16 34.19 4.18
C PRO A 407 10.36 33.54 5.54
N ILE A 408 9.51 32.55 5.87
CA ILE A 408 9.62 31.82 7.12
C ILE A 408 10.90 30.99 7.08
N ASP A 409 11.85 31.27 7.99
CA ASP A 409 13.01 30.41 8.24
C ASP A 409 12.84 29.67 9.57
N PRO A 410 12.44 28.39 9.55
CA PRO A 410 12.32 27.59 10.77
C PRO A 410 13.62 27.55 11.60
N ALA A 411 14.76 27.78 10.97
CA ALA A 411 16.07 27.79 11.62
C ALA A 411 16.28 28.97 12.59
N MET A 412 15.47 30.01 12.49
CA MET A 412 15.51 31.15 13.42
C MET A 412 14.73 30.86 14.73
N VAL A 413 13.98 29.77 14.78
CA VAL A 413 13.14 29.42 15.93
C VAL A 413 13.97 28.68 16.97
N ASN A 414 14.03 29.25 18.19
CA ASN A 414 14.76 28.72 19.32
C ASN A 414 14.00 28.98 20.63
N GLN A 415 14.53 28.57 21.79
CA GLN A 415 13.89 28.72 23.08
C GLN A 415 13.58 30.19 23.45
N GLU A 416 14.41 31.12 23.00
CA GLU A 416 14.21 32.56 23.29
C GLU A 416 13.05 33.13 22.45
N THR A 417 12.91 32.70 21.21
CA THR A 417 11.85 33.20 20.32
C THR A 417 10.51 32.54 20.59
N GLY A 418 10.49 31.37 21.29
CA GLY A 418 9.34 30.47 21.34
C GLY A 418 9.08 29.78 20.02
N ASN A 419 8.07 28.92 19.97
CA ASN A 419 7.69 28.17 18.78
C ASN A 419 6.47 28.77 18.08
N PRO A 420 6.60 29.56 17.02
CA PRO A 420 5.47 30.16 16.31
C PRO A 420 4.59 29.10 15.60
N PHE A 421 5.10 27.87 15.41
CA PHE A 421 4.37 26.76 14.78
C PHE A 421 3.41 26.05 15.75
N ASP A 422 3.34 26.44 17.03
CA ASP A 422 2.39 25.88 17.99
C ASP A 422 0.93 26.12 17.57
N VAL A 423 0.65 27.18 16.81
CA VAL A 423 -0.68 27.42 16.25
C VAL A 423 -1.06 26.37 15.21
N ILE A 424 -0.08 25.87 14.46
CA ILE A 424 -0.27 24.77 13.50
C ILE A 424 -0.42 23.43 14.25
N SER A 425 0.35 23.25 15.33
CA SER A 425 0.22 22.08 16.21
C SER A 425 -1.19 22.02 16.82
N GLN A 426 -1.74 23.13 17.28
CA GLN A 426 -3.12 23.22 17.78
C GLN A 426 -4.15 22.97 16.67
N GLU A 427 -3.93 23.53 15.47
CA GLU A 427 -4.81 23.32 14.34
C GLU A 427 -4.87 21.85 13.93
N SER A 428 -3.74 21.11 14.01
CA SER A 428 -3.67 19.69 13.63
C SER A 428 -4.65 18.80 14.41
N GLU A 429 -5.05 19.20 15.62
CA GLU A 429 -6.03 18.49 16.45
C GLU A 429 -7.44 18.41 15.84
N ARG A 430 -7.75 19.30 14.90
CA ARG A 430 -9.07 19.35 14.23
C ARG A 430 -9.25 18.29 13.15
N TYR A 431 -8.17 17.63 12.77
CA TYR A 431 -8.14 16.64 11.68
C TYR A 431 -7.96 15.23 12.22
N ASP A 432 -8.55 14.29 11.54
CA ASP A 432 -8.38 12.86 11.83
C ASP A 432 -7.01 12.37 11.32
N ILE A 433 -6.54 12.99 10.22
CA ILE A 433 -5.22 12.79 9.64
C ILE A 433 -4.56 14.15 9.41
N PHE A 434 -3.34 14.34 9.86
CA PHE A 434 -2.56 15.55 9.61
C PHE A 434 -1.30 15.23 8.82
N ILE A 435 -1.08 15.95 7.71
CA ILE A 435 0.07 15.81 6.83
C ILE A 435 0.91 17.07 6.92
N ASN A 436 2.16 16.96 7.35
CA ASN A 436 3.15 18.01 7.29
C ASN A 436 4.02 17.81 6.05
N ASN A 437 3.75 18.55 4.98
CA ASN A 437 4.51 18.53 3.73
C ASN A 437 5.66 19.55 3.71
N SER A 438 5.75 20.38 4.76
CA SER A 438 6.64 21.55 4.78
C SER A 438 8.03 21.29 5.32
N MET A 439 8.35 20.08 5.77
CA MET A 439 9.59 19.74 6.50
C MET A 439 9.80 20.55 7.80
N VAL A 440 8.79 21.23 8.30
CA VAL A 440 8.91 21.98 9.55
C VAL A 440 8.81 21.01 10.73
N GLU A 441 9.96 20.54 11.20
CA GLU A 441 10.11 19.60 12.31
C GLU A 441 9.63 20.17 13.65
N LYS A 442 9.33 21.48 13.70
CA LYS A 442 8.85 22.21 14.88
C LYS A 442 7.34 22.14 15.09
N VAL A 443 6.61 21.53 14.15
CA VAL A 443 5.17 21.28 14.29
C VAL A 443 4.95 19.96 15.03
N LYS A 444 4.40 20.04 16.23
CA LYS A 444 3.99 18.86 17.01
C LYS A 444 2.63 18.37 16.53
N PRO A 445 2.50 17.14 16.01
CA PRO A 445 1.21 16.61 15.59
C PRO A 445 0.32 16.31 16.80
N ARG A 446 -0.96 16.69 16.72
CA ARG A 446 -1.99 16.39 17.74
C ARG A 446 -3.16 15.59 17.17
N SER A 447 -3.14 15.30 15.87
CA SER A 447 -4.13 14.44 15.22
C SER A 447 -3.92 12.97 15.61
N PRO A 448 -4.97 12.13 15.53
CA PRO A 448 -4.88 10.69 15.77
C PRO A 448 -3.85 9.99 14.88
N ILE A 449 -3.79 10.40 13.60
CA ILE A 449 -2.80 9.89 12.63
C ILE A 449 -2.07 11.08 12.02
N SER A 450 -0.75 10.99 11.91
CA SER A 450 0.07 12.08 11.38
C SER A 450 1.16 11.58 10.45
N LEU A 451 1.35 12.29 9.33
CA LEU A 451 2.36 12.00 8.31
C LEU A 451 3.35 13.15 8.22
N PHE A 452 4.63 12.84 8.26
CA PHE A 452 5.72 13.78 8.01
C PHE A 452 6.37 13.48 6.66
N ILE A 453 6.27 14.41 5.70
CA ILE A 453 6.91 14.28 4.39
C ILE A 453 8.22 15.06 4.43
N CYS A 454 9.33 14.33 4.46
CA CYS A 454 10.66 14.87 4.44
C CYS A 454 11.20 14.94 3.01
N HIS A 455 11.31 16.16 2.47
CA HIS A 455 11.94 16.38 1.17
C HIS A 455 13.46 16.39 1.25
N PHE A 456 14.01 16.93 2.35
CA PHE A 456 15.40 16.78 2.77
C PHE A 456 15.61 17.36 4.18
N PRO A 457 16.37 16.72 5.08
CA PRO A 457 16.71 17.28 6.39
C PRO A 457 17.88 18.27 6.25
N ASP A 458 17.58 19.58 6.29
CA ASP A 458 18.59 20.61 6.02
C ASP A 458 19.64 20.77 7.12
N LYS A 459 19.25 20.53 8.38
CA LYS A 459 20.08 20.81 9.56
C LYS A 459 19.94 19.69 10.60
N PRO A 460 20.92 19.53 11.51
CA PRO A 460 20.76 18.68 12.68
C PRO A 460 19.55 19.07 13.54
N LYS A 461 19.11 18.17 14.41
CA LYS A 461 18.03 18.43 15.37
C LYS A 461 18.29 19.72 16.14
N GLY A 462 17.30 20.59 16.15
CA GLY A 462 17.30 21.84 16.92
C GLY A 462 16.22 21.87 17.98
N ASP A 463 15.98 23.07 18.55
CA ASP A 463 14.87 23.28 19.50
C ASP A 463 13.52 22.97 18.86
N PHE A 464 12.59 22.47 19.69
CA PHE A 464 11.23 22.08 19.27
C PHE A 464 11.19 21.01 18.16
N PHE A 465 12.07 20.02 18.23
CA PHE A 465 12.10 18.92 17.27
C PHE A 465 11.01 17.88 17.57
N HIS A 466 10.02 17.74 16.67
CA HIS A 466 8.87 16.85 16.81
C HIS A 466 8.71 15.84 15.66
N ALA A 467 9.65 15.78 14.70
CA ALA A 467 9.50 14.88 13.57
C ALA A 467 9.36 13.38 13.96
N HIS A 468 9.93 12.98 15.10
CA HIS A 468 9.84 11.61 15.63
C HIS A 468 8.48 11.26 16.28
N GLU A 469 7.61 12.25 16.47
CA GLU A 469 6.26 12.07 17.04
C GLU A 469 5.21 11.76 15.97
N TYR A 470 5.56 11.82 14.69
CA TYR A 470 4.66 11.50 13.59
C TYR A 470 4.46 9.99 13.46
N SER A 471 3.22 9.58 13.10
CA SER A 471 2.85 8.18 12.92
C SER A 471 3.57 7.52 11.74
N LEU A 472 3.87 8.30 10.70
CA LEU A 472 4.51 7.84 9.47
C LEU A 472 5.46 8.91 8.93
N VAL A 473 6.70 8.53 8.66
CA VAL A 473 7.72 9.40 8.05
C VAL A 473 8.00 8.93 6.62
N ILE A 474 7.71 9.81 5.66
CA ILE A 474 7.85 9.55 4.23
C ILE A 474 9.00 10.39 3.67
N THR A 475 9.89 9.78 2.89
CA THR A 475 10.94 10.49 2.13
C THR A 475 10.70 10.40 0.64
N ASN A 476 11.20 11.40 -0.11
CA ASN A 476 11.05 11.49 -1.56
C ASN A 476 12.11 10.72 -2.36
N SER A 477 13.14 10.19 -1.68
CA SER A 477 14.23 9.44 -2.31
C SER A 477 15.01 8.63 -1.28
N GLN A 478 15.80 7.65 -1.73
CA GLN A 478 16.74 6.91 -0.90
C GLN A 478 17.80 7.84 -0.32
N TYR A 479 18.31 8.78 -1.12
CA TYR A 479 19.27 9.78 -0.68
C TYR A 479 18.74 10.60 0.51
N THR A 480 17.49 11.05 0.45
CA THR A 480 16.84 11.76 1.56
C THR A 480 16.71 10.86 2.79
N ALA A 481 16.35 9.58 2.62
CA ALA A 481 16.23 8.62 3.72
C ALA A 481 17.58 8.37 4.42
N GLU A 482 18.69 8.28 3.66
CA GLU A 482 20.02 8.14 4.22
C GLU A 482 20.43 9.36 5.06
N TRP A 483 20.11 10.58 4.59
CA TRP A 483 20.42 11.80 5.32
C TRP A 483 19.50 12.03 6.50
N LEU A 484 18.24 11.57 6.46
CA LEU A 484 17.35 11.55 7.59
C LEU A 484 17.97 10.74 8.75
N ARG A 485 18.50 9.55 8.45
CA ARG A 485 19.21 8.72 9.44
C ARG A 485 20.48 9.42 9.95
N LYS A 486 21.29 10.01 9.07
CA LYS A 486 22.57 10.66 9.44
C LYS A 486 22.39 11.92 10.29
N LEU A 487 21.39 12.76 9.99
CA LEU A 487 21.20 14.05 10.64
C LEU A 487 20.21 14.00 11.80
N TRP A 488 19.16 13.18 11.69
CA TRP A 488 18.09 13.12 12.68
C TRP A 488 18.00 11.80 13.43
N ASP A 489 18.88 10.83 13.13
CA ASP A 489 18.85 9.49 13.73
C ASP A 489 17.42 8.92 13.67
N MET A 490 16.83 8.97 12.50
CA MET A 490 15.46 8.52 12.20
C MET A 490 15.45 7.71 10.93
N ASP A 491 14.64 6.66 10.90
CA ASP A 491 14.38 5.90 9.69
C ASP A 491 13.18 6.47 8.92
N SER A 492 13.21 6.35 7.61
CA SER A 492 12.04 6.56 6.77
C SER A 492 11.20 5.29 6.75
N ASP A 493 9.91 5.41 7.07
CA ASP A 493 8.99 4.28 6.97
C ASP A 493 8.69 3.92 5.53
N LEU A 494 8.72 4.91 4.64
CA LEU A 494 8.37 4.75 3.24
C LEU A 494 9.13 5.73 2.34
N ILE A 495 9.62 5.24 1.20
CA ILE A 495 10.09 6.10 0.11
C ILE A 495 8.96 6.22 -0.91
N LEU A 496 8.47 7.43 -1.11
CA LEU A 496 7.47 7.75 -2.12
C LEU A 496 8.08 8.75 -3.11
N TYR A 497 8.52 8.26 -4.26
CA TYR A 497 9.17 9.09 -5.29
C TYR A 497 8.22 10.17 -5.82
N PRO A 498 8.72 11.36 -6.23
CA PRO A 498 7.89 12.45 -6.73
C PRO A 498 7.05 12.05 -7.95
N PRO A 499 5.86 12.64 -8.13
CA PRO A 499 5.00 12.39 -9.29
C PRO A 499 5.57 13.06 -10.53
N ILE A 500 5.99 12.30 -11.54
CA ILE A 500 6.54 12.81 -12.79
C ILE A 500 5.57 12.54 -13.93
N ASP A 501 5.07 13.60 -14.54
CA ASP A 501 4.24 13.58 -15.73
C ASP A 501 4.73 14.64 -16.72
N MET A 502 5.66 14.24 -17.56
CA MET A 502 6.23 15.13 -18.58
C MET A 502 6.22 14.49 -19.97
N SER A 503 5.42 13.43 -20.16
CA SER A 503 5.27 12.80 -21.48
C SER A 503 4.76 13.85 -22.50
N GLY A 504 5.58 14.12 -23.52
CA GLY A 504 5.27 15.04 -24.59
C GLY A 504 4.82 14.34 -25.87
N GLU A 505 4.49 15.13 -26.89
CA GLU A 505 4.24 14.62 -28.24
C GLU A 505 5.46 13.91 -28.81
N LYS A 506 5.27 12.87 -29.59
CA LYS A 506 6.35 12.21 -30.33
C LYS A 506 6.83 13.15 -31.45
N ILE A 507 7.93 13.87 -31.18
CA ILE A 507 8.58 14.79 -32.10
C ILE A 507 9.92 14.18 -32.53
N GLU A 508 10.34 14.43 -33.77
CA GLU A 508 11.66 14.01 -34.24
C GLU A 508 12.78 14.64 -33.40
N LYS A 509 13.69 13.80 -32.94
CA LYS A 509 14.82 14.20 -32.10
C LYS A 509 15.81 15.04 -32.88
N GLN A 510 16.27 16.13 -32.26
CA GLN A 510 17.26 17.05 -32.78
C GLN A 510 18.58 16.92 -31.98
N ASN A 511 19.67 17.31 -32.55
CA ASN A 511 20.97 17.35 -31.88
C ASN A 511 21.01 18.47 -30.81
N ILE A 512 20.22 18.26 -29.77
CA ILE A 512 20.10 19.19 -28.63
C ILE A 512 20.58 18.47 -27.38
N ILE A 513 21.51 19.13 -26.67
CA ILE A 513 21.80 18.87 -25.28
C ILE A 513 20.93 19.82 -24.47
N LEU A 514 20.09 19.30 -23.59
CA LEU A 514 19.15 20.07 -22.78
C LEU A 514 19.59 20.05 -21.31
N SER A 515 19.49 21.18 -20.63
CA SER A 515 19.55 21.25 -19.18
C SER A 515 18.39 22.08 -18.65
N VAL A 516 17.67 21.56 -17.65
CA VAL A 516 16.51 22.23 -17.06
C VAL A 516 16.71 22.34 -15.55
N SER A 517 16.85 23.56 -15.06
CA SER A 517 17.00 23.83 -13.63
C SER A 517 16.88 25.33 -13.33
N ARG A 518 16.41 25.68 -12.12
CA ARG A 518 16.32 27.09 -11.71
C ARG A 518 17.71 27.79 -11.70
N PHE A 519 17.74 29.05 -12.10
CA PHE A 519 18.92 29.89 -11.93
C PHE A 519 18.92 30.44 -10.49
N GLU A 520 19.48 29.67 -9.56
CA GLU A 520 19.59 30.08 -8.17
C GLU A 520 20.76 31.08 -7.98
N PRO A 521 20.57 32.12 -7.16
CA PRO A 521 21.61 33.17 -6.98
C PRO A 521 22.98 32.63 -6.55
N GLY A 522 22.99 31.51 -5.81
CA GLY A 522 24.23 30.83 -5.37
C GLY A 522 24.87 29.89 -6.40
N GLY A 523 24.24 29.69 -7.57
CA GLY A 523 24.79 28.83 -8.62
C GLY A 523 24.84 27.33 -8.27
N SER A 524 23.97 26.86 -7.39
CA SER A 524 23.94 25.46 -6.94
C SER A 524 23.72 24.44 -8.07
N LYS A 525 23.03 24.87 -9.15
CA LYS A 525 22.72 24.03 -10.33
C LYS A 525 23.83 23.99 -11.39
N LYS A 526 24.92 24.74 -11.19
CA LYS A 526 26.17 24.65 -11.98
C LYS A 526 26.00 24.88 -13.49
N GLN A 527 25.08 25.77 -13.89
CA GLN A 527 24.87 26.10 -15.33
C GLN A 527 26.13 26.71 -15.97
N LEU A 528 26.89 27.53 -15.23
CA LEU A 528 28.10 28.15 -15.72
C LEU A 528 29.17 27.12 -16.11
N GLU A 529 29.35 26.10 -15.29
CA GLU A 529 30.28 24.99 -15.52
C GLU A 529 29.88 24.19 -16.78
N MET A 530 28.60 23.91 -16.96
CA MET A 530 28.09 23.24 -18.16
C MET A 530 28.30 24.10 -19.42
N VAL A 531 28.06 25.42 -19.35
CA VAL A 531 28.32 26.35 -20.45
C VAL A 531 29.81 26.32 -20.85
N LYS A 532 30.72 26.40 -19.88
CA LYS A 532 32.18 26.35 -20.13
C LYS A 532 32.61 25.04 -20.78
N THR A 533 32.04 23.91 -20.30
CA THR A 533 32.31 22.57 -20.89
C THR A 533 31.85 22.52 -22.35
N PHE A 534 30.64 23.00 -22.65
CA PHE A 534 30.13 22.96 -24.02
C PHE A 534 30.92 23.91 -24.96
N LYS A 535 31.36 25.09 -24.48
CA LYS A 535 32.26 25.98 -25.23
C LYS A 535 33.55 25.28 -25.58
N LYS A 536 34.23 24.66 -24.58
CA LYS A 536 35.43 23.86 -24.78
C LYS A 536 35.26 22.78 -25.84
N MET A 537 34.11 22.06 -25.81
CA MET A 537 33.80 21.07 -26.85
C MET A 537 33.67 21.70 -28.25
N CYS A 538 33.06 22.87 -28.35
CA CYS A 538 32.92 23.59 -29.62
C CYS A 538 34.30 24.05 -30.16
N ASP A 539 35.23 24.46 -29.28
CA ASP A 539 36.57 24.90 -29.66
C ASP A 539 37.42 23.73 -30.12
N HIS A 540 37.25 22.53 -29.56
CA HIS A 540 38.02 21.37 -29.93
C HIS A 540 37.40 20.58 -31.11
N PHE A 541 36.09 20.64 -31.31
CA PHE A 541 35.36 19.83 -32.28
C PHE A 541 34.38 20.68 -33.11
N ASP A 542 34.82 21.06 -34.30
CA ASP A 542 34.06 21.96 -35.22
C ASP A 542 32.66 21.43 -35.56
N TYR A 543 32.47 20.11 -35.64
CA TYR A 543 31.16 19.50 -35.88
C TYR A 543 30.21 19.70 -34.70
N ILE A 544 30.68 19.79 -33.46
CA ILE A 544 29.84 20.12 -32.30
C ILE A 544 29.26 21.53 -32.48
N LYS A 545 30.10 22.49 -32.83
CA LYS A 545 29.68 23.88 -33.06
C LYS A 545 28.66 24.00 -34.21
N LYS A 546 28.80 23.20 -35.25
CA LYS A 546 27.93 23.27 -36.45
C LYS A 546 26.63 22.51 -36.33
N GLU A 547 26.65 21.38 -35.65
CA GLU A 547 25.52 20.39 -35.71
C GLU A 547 24.75 20.29 -34.41
N TRP A 548 25.32 20.65 -33.26
CA TRP A 548 24.73 20.52 -31.95
C TRP A 548 24.39 21.87 -31.32
N ARG A 549 23.39 21.88 -30.47
CA ARG A 549 22.98 23.04 -29.69
C ARG A 549 22.92 22.67 -28.21
N PHE A 550 23.35 23.57 -27.34
CA PHE A 550 23.13 23.47 -25.91
C PHE A 550 22.00 24.42 -25.51
N VAL A 551 20.94 23.87 -24.86
CA VAL A 551 19.78 24.65 -24.46
C VAL A 551 19.65 24.57 -22.93
N LEU A 552 19.72 25.72 -22.29
CA LEU A 552 19.52 25.92 -20.87
C LEU A 552 18.14 26.52 -20.63
N ILE A 553 17.30 25.83 -19.86
CA ILE A 553 15.97 26.31 -19.51
C ILE A 553 15.85 26.38 -17.99
N GLY A 554 15.31 27.50 -17.47
CA GLY A 554 15.13 27.61 -16.04
C GLY A 554 14.26 28.78 -15.60
N GLY A 555 13.71 28.65 -14.40
CA GLY A 555 13.06 29.75 -13.70
C GLY A 555 14.11 30.69 -13.07
N SER A 556 13.83 31.99 -13.11
CA SER A 556 14.57 33.00 -12.37
C SER A 556 13.62 33.89 -11.60
N MET A 557 13.82 34.01 -10.29
CA MET A 557 13.09 34.95 -9.46
C MET A 557 13.70 36.35 -9.49
N GLY A 558 12.89 37.35 -9.78
CA GLY A 558 13.31 38.75 -9.80
C GLY A 558 13.98 39.21 -11.08
N VAL A 559 14.09 40.52 -11.26
CA VAL A 559 14.62 41.17 -12.46
C VAL A 559 16.16 41.11 -12.50
N ASN A 560 16.80 40.99 -11.34
CA ASN A 560 18.27 40.98 -11.21
C ASN A 560 18.74 39.68 -10.54
N ASN A 561 19.09 38.68 -11.33
CA ASN A 561 19.73 37.46 -10.83
C ASN A 561 21.25 37.50 -11.14
N PRO A 562 22.12 37.71 -10.12
CA PRO A 562 23.57 37.87 -10.35
C PRO A 562 24.22 36.63 -10.97
N TYR A 563 23.69 35.41 -10.67
CA TYR A 563 24.23 34.20 -11.25
C TYR A 563 23.85 34.03 -12.73
N LEU A 564 22.59 34.34 -13.06
CA LEU A 564 22.14 34.35 -14.46
C LEU A 564 22.95 35.36 -15.28
N THR A 565 23.23 36.56 -14.74
CA THR A 565 24.06 37.55 -15.38
C THR A 565 25.46 37.01 -15.68
N LYS A 566 26.09 36.31 -14.72
CA LYS A 566 27.40 35.65 -14.96
C LYS A 566 27.34 34.59 -16.06
N VAL A 567 26.27 33.81 -16.14
CA VAL A 567 26.11 32.82 -17.22
C VAL A 567 25.90 33.48 -18.57
N GLN A 568 25.23 34.62 -18.63
CA GLN A 568 25.05 35.40 -19.85
C GLN A 568 26.32 36.13 -20.30
N GLU A 569 27.08 36.69 -19.34
CA GLU A 569 28.38 37.32 -19.59
C GLU A 569 29.41 36.36 -20.16
N GLU A 570 29.40 35.08 -19.74
CA GLU A 570 30.29 34.05 -20.30
C GLU A 570 30.05 33.82 -21.80
N LEU A 571 28.91 34.20 -22.35
CA LEU A 571 28.55 34.08 -23.75
C LEU A 571 28.70 35.38 -24.54
N TYR A 572 28.96 36.51 -23.86
CA TYR A 572 29.00 37.82 -24.50
C TYR A 572 30.18 37.94 -25.50
N GLY A 573 29.84 38.34 -26.73
CA GLY A 573 30.85 38.51 -27.79
C GLY A 573 31.28 37.22 -28.50
N TYR A 574 30.68 36.10 -28.22
CA TYR A 574 31.00 34.79 -28.82
C TYR A 574 29.81 34.21 -29.57
N ASP A 575 30.06 33.54 -30.69
CA ASP A 575 29.08 32.85 -31.52
C ASP A 575 29.10 31.32 -31.23
N TYR A 576 28.59 30.94 -30.07
CA TYR A 576 28.40 29.54 -29.71
C TYR A 576 26.90 29.14 -29.83
N PRO A 577 26.57 27.91 -30.26
CA PRO A 577 25.19 27.45 -30.41
C PRO A 577 24.57 27.12 -29.04
N ILE A 578 24.53 28.10 -28.15
CA ILE A 578 23.99 28.03 -26.79
C ILE A 578 22.76 28.92 -26.69
N LEU A 579 21.65 28.37 -26.22
CA LEU A 579 20.40 29.10 -26.04
C LEU A 579 19.99 29.07 -24.55
N ILE A 580 19.79 30.25 -23.96
CA ILE A 580 19.24 30.40 -22.61
C ILE A 580 17.79 30.85 -22.69
N LYS A 581 16.88 30.13 -22.06
CA LYS A 581 15.48 30.46 -21.97
C LYS A 581 15.02 30.54 -20.51
N ILE A 582 14.29 31.58 -20.16
CA ILE A 582 13.91 31.89 -18.80
C ILE A 582 12.36 31.91 -18.70
N ASN A 583 11.81 31.27 -17.68
CA ASN A 583 10.38 31.29 -17.36
C ASN A 583 9.51 30.89 -18.57
N VAL A 584 9.90 29.84 -19.29
CA VAL A 584 9.12 29.30 -20.42
C VAL A 584 7.80 28.69 -19.94
N THR A 585 6.82 28.59 -20.81
CA THR A 585 5.58 27.88 -20.53
C THR A 585 5.81 26.38 -20.43
N LEU A 586 4.91 25.66 -19.74
CA LEU A 586 4.98 24.20 -19.62
C LEU A 586 4.97 23.52 -21.01
N GLU A 587 4.17 24.04 -21.94
CA GLU A 587 4.12 23.51 -23.31
C GLU A 587 5.44 23.70 -24.06
N GLU A 588 6.06 24.85 -23.93
CA GLU A 588 7.37 25.11 -24.53
C GLU A 588 8.44 24.19 -23.92
N LEU A 589 8.42 24.00 -22.59
CA LEU A 589 9.29 23.08 -21.89
C LEU A 589 9.13 21.64 -22.38
N LYS A 590 7.88 21.15 -22.51
CA LYS A 590 7.59 19.82 -23.05
C LYS A 590 8.13 19.64 -24.47
N ARG A 591 8.03 20.65 -25.32
CA ARG A 591 8.60 20.62 -26.68
C ARG A 591 10.13 20.50 -26.68
N PHE A 592 10.84 21.15 -25.75
CA PHE A 592 12.30 21.01 -25.65
C PHE A 592 12.69 19.62 -25.17
N TYR A 593 12.01 19.07 -24.16
CA TYR A 593 12.24 17.67 -23.75
C TYR A 593 12.00 16.70 -24.90
N ALA A 594 10.91 16.87 -25.64
CA ALA A 594 10.58 16.00 -26.78
C ALA A 594 11.63 16.04 -27.90
N LYS A 595 12.25 17.21 -28.16
CA LYS A 595 13.26 17.40 -29.22
C LYS A 595 14.68 16.99 -28.81
N ALA A 596 15.05 17.09 -27.54
CA ALA A 596 16.42 16.88 -27.10
C ALA A 596 16.85 15.40 -27.16
N LYS A 597 18.10 15.12 -27.52
CA LYS A 597 18.70 13.79 -27.51
C LYS A 597 19.40 13.48 -26.18
N ILE A 598 20.09 14.47 -25.61
CA ILE A 598 20.92 14.33 -24.42
C ILE A 598 20.43 15.32 -23.34
N PHE A 599 20.47 14.89 -22.09
CA PHE A 599 20.12 15.73 -20.95
C PHE A 599 21.31 15.86 -20.00
N TRP A 600 21.72 17.11 -19.70
CA TRP A 600 22.78 17.41 -18.76
C TRP A 600 22.27 17.91 -17.42
N HIS A 601 22.88 17.42 -16.33
CA HIS A 601 22.60 17.89 -14.99
C HIS A 601 23.89 17.90 -14.14
N ALA A 602 24.13 18.99 -13.41
CA ALA A 602 25.38 19.21 -12.70
C ALA A 602 25.22 19.62 -11.23
N CYS A 603 24.01 19.60 -10.68
CA CYS A 603 23.78 19.96 -9.28
C CYS A 603 24.53 19.01 -8.34
N GLY A 604 25.32 19.57 -7.45
CA GLY A 604 26.17 18.82 -6.53
C GLY A 604 27.65 18.75 -6.94
N PHE A 605 28.00 19.12 -8.16
CA PHE A 605 29.39 19.17 -8.59
C PHE A 605 30.21 20.17 -7.74
N ASN A 606 31.37 19.72 -7.21
CA ASN A 606 32.20 20.47 -6.27
C ASN A 606 31.44 20.99 -5.04
N GLU A 607 30.43 20.24 -4.57
CA GLU A 607 29.67 20.58 -3.39
C GLU A 607 29.88 19.52 -2.29
N THR A 608 30.15 19.98 -1.08
CA THR A 608 30.34 19.11 0.09
C THR A 608 29.11 19.08 1.01
N ARG A 609 28.24 20.08 0.87
CA ARG A 609 27.02 20.20 1.68
C ARG A 609 25.89 19.36 1.07
N PRO A 610 25.35 18.39 1.78
CA PRO A 610 24.39 17.42 1.23
C PRO A 610 23.08 18.05 0.74
N HIS A 611 22.61 19.12 1.40
CA HIS A 611 21.40 19.85 1.01
C HIS A 611 21.54 20.66 -0.29
N TRP A 612 22.76 20.80 -0.82
CA TRP A 612 23.04 21.46 -2.11
C TRP A 612 23.26 20.47 -3.24
N ILE A 613 23.20 19.19 -2.94
CA ILE A 613 23.21 18.11 -3.93
C ILE A 613 21.77 17.81 -4.36
N GLU A 614 21.57 17.30 -5.56
CA GLU A 614 20.22 16.99 -6.04
C GLU A 614 19.56 15.88 -5.20
N HIS A 615 18.44 16.18 -4.53
CA HIS A 615 17.82 15.24 -3.61
C HIS A 615 17.15 14.06 -4.31
N PHE A 616 16.57 14.28 -5.49
CA PHE A 616 16.02 13.25 -6.35
C PHE A 616 16.44 13.42 -7.79
N GLY A 617 15.96 14.46 -8.49
CA GLY A 617 16.28 14.74 -9.90
C GLY A 617 15.08 14.62 -10.82
N MET A 618 13.99 15.32 -10.50
CA MET A 618 12.75 15.29 -11.28
C MET A 618 13.02 15.58 -12.76
N ALA A 619 13.80 16.64 -13.07
CA ALA A 619 14.13 17.04 -14.43
C ALA A 619 14.85 15.94 -15.24
N THR A 620 15.65 15.10 -14.57
CA THR A 620 16.31 13.95 -15.20
C THR A 620 15.27 12.90 -15.61
N VAL A 621 14.33 12.58 -14.73
CA VAL A 621 13.25 11.63 -15.06
C VAL A 621 12.35 12.20 -16.17
N GLU A 622 12.00 13.49 -16.12
CA GLU A 622 11.26 14.19 -17.18
C GLU A 622 11.94 14.05 -18.55
N ALA A 623 13.25 14.20 -18.58
CA ALA A 623 14.05 14.01 -19.79
C ALA A 623 14.01 12.53 -20.27
N MET A 624 14.16 11.58 -19.35
CA MET A 624 14.10 10.15 -19.66
C MET A 624 12.70 9.72 -20.17
N GLN A 625 11.61 10.26 -19.63
CA GLN A 625 10.24 10.03 -20.14
C GLN A 625 10.08 10.50 -21.59
N ASN A 626 10.92 11.45 -22.01
CA ASN A 626 10.96 11.97 -23.37
C ASN A 626 12.10 11.37 -24.19
N PHE A 627 12.64 10.22 -23.85
CA PHE A 627 13.70 9.55 -24.60
C PHE A 627 15.00 10.37 -24.74
N CYS A 628 15.34 11.20 -23.76
CA CYS A 628 16.66 11.79 -23.65
C CYS A 628 17.61 10.85 -22.88
N VAL A 629 18.87 10.79 -23.30
CA VAL A 629 19.90 10.07 -22.54
C VAL A 629 20.46 11.00 -21.47
N PRO A 630 20.33 10.67 -20.17
CA PRO A 630 20.89 11.50 -19.10
C PRO A 630 22.41 11.33 -19.00
N VAL A 631 23.14 12.45 -18.89
CA VAL A 631 24.54 12.57 -18.54
C VAL A 631 24.62 13.51 -17.35
N VAL A 632 24.61 12.96 -16.14
CA VAL A 632 24.33 13.69 -14.91
C VAL A 632 25.42 13.48 -13.87
N PHE A 633 25.57 14.45 -12.95
CA PHE A 633 26.54 14.36 -11.86
C PHE A 633 26.28 13.14 -10.98
N ASN A 634 27.35 12.39 -10.63
CA ASN A 634 27.32 11.20 -9.80
C ASN A 634 27.11 11.56 -8.32
N GLY A 635 25.95 12.08 -7.98
CA GLY A 635 25.64 12.52 -6.61
C GLY A 635 24.14 12.55 -6.31
N GLY A 636 23.82 12.40 -5.03
CA GLY A 636 22.45 12.50 -4.55
C GLY A 636 21.50 11.48 -5.16
N GLY A 637 20.28 11.90 -5.39
CA GLY A 637 19.21 11.08 -5.97
C GLY A 637 19.43 10.70 -7.43
N GLN A 638 20.39 11.30 -8.13
CA GLN A 638 20.74 10.90 -9.51
C GLN A 638 21.18 9.44 -9.61
N ARG A 639 21.81 8.92 -8.54
CA ARG A 639 22.25 7.51 -8.43
C ARG A 639 21.10 6.51 -8.37
N GLU A 640 19.89 6.95 -8.04
CA GLU A 640 18.69 6.11 -8.01
C GLU A 640 18.00 6.03 -9.39
N ILE A 641 18.22 7.09 -10.20
CA ILE A 641 17.59 7.28 -11.50
C ILE A 641 18.46 6.70 -12.60
N VAL A 642 19.76 6.98 -12.57
CA VAL A 642 20.70 6.60 -13.61
C VAL A 642 21.59 5.44 -13.16
N ASP A 643 21.47 4.32 -13.84
CA ASP A 643 22.39 3.19 -13.76
C ASP A 643 23.48 3.43 -14.81
N HIS A 644 24.71 3.71 -14.37
CA HIS A 644 25.84 4.11 -15.22
C HIS A 644 26.07 3.11 -16.36
N GLU A 645 26.21 3.61 -17.61
CA GLU A 645 26.38 2.87 -18.86
C GLU A 645 25.20 1.94 -19.25
N ILE A 646 24.12 1.88 -18.46
CA ILE A 646 22.95 1.05 -18.74
C ILE A 646 21.81 1.88 -19.31
N ASN A 647 21.48 3.02 -18.67
CA ASN A 647 20.41 3.92 -19.08
C ASN A 647 20.83 5.39 -19.17
N GLY A 648 22.14 5.67 -19.04
CA GLY A 648 22.74 6.99 -19.06
C GLY A 648 24.15 6.96 -18.47
N PHE A 649 24.69 8.15 -18.20
CA PHE A 649 26.01 8.28 -17.63
C PHE A 649 26.00 9.10 -16.34
N LEU A 650 26.73 8.60 -15.33
CA LEU A 650 27.06 9.30 -14.10
C LEU A 650 28.52 9.80 -14.21
N TRP A 651 28.74 11.09 -14.10
CA TRP A 651 30.06 11.70 -14.20
C TRP A 651 30.52 12.32 -12.88
N ASN A 652 31.85 12.38 -12.65
CA ASN A 652 32.47 12.90 -11.42
C ASN A 652 33.20 14.21 -11.63
N ASP A 653 33.67 14.47 -12.85
CA ASP A 653 34.32 15.68 -13.25
C ASP A 653 33.88 16.15 -14.65
N LEU A 654 34.30 17.36 -15.04
CA LEU A 654 33.90 17.97 -16.31
C LEU A 654 34.53 17.29 -17.54
N GLU A 655 35.63 16.54 -17.36
CA GLU A 655 36.26 15.77 -18.42
C GLU A 655 35.43 14.52 -18.73
N GLU A 656 34.89 13.86 -17.71
CA GLU A 656 33.92 12.75 -17.88
C GLU A 656 32.61 13.25 -18.50
N LEU A 657 32.10 14.42 -18.11
CA LEU A 657 30.91 15.01 -18.74
C LEU A 657 31.12 15.21 -20.25
N GLU A 658 32.28 15.81 -20.64
CA GLU A 658 32.67 15.98 -22.03
C GLU A 658 32.83 14.62 -22.73
N GLY A 659 33.58 13.68 -22.14
CA GLY A 659 33.90 12.39 -22.72
C GLY A 659 32.65 11.51 -22.95
N TYR A 660 31.75 11.42 -21.98
CA TYR A 660 30.49 10.66 -22.13
C TYR A 660 29.58 11.31 -23.16
N THR A 661 29.54 12.63 -23.22
CA THR A 661 28.76 13.32 -24.26
C THR A 661 29.31 13.04 -25.65
N LEU A 662 30.64 13.09 -25.86
CA LEU A 662 31.25 12.77 -27.13
C LEU A 662 31.03 11.30 -27.54
N ARG A 663 31.01 10.36 -26.58
CA ARG A 663 30.65 8.96 -26.85
C ARG A 663 29.24 8.83 -27.44
N LEU A 664 28.27 9.61 -26.91
CA LEU A 664 26.87 9.59 -27.40
C LEU A 664 26.75 10.30 -28.77
N VAL A 665 27.43 11.43 -28.93
CA VAL A 665 27.41 12.23 -30.17
C VAL A 665 27.99 11.45 -31.35
N ASN A 666 29.07 10.67 -31.12
CA ASN A 666 29.77 9.92 -32.14
C ASN A 666 29.27 8.47 -32.33
N ASN A 667 28.28 8.02 -31.52
CA ASN A 667 27.75 6.66 -31.60
C ASN A 667 26.23 6.69 -31.46
N GLU A 668 25.54 6.78 -32.61
CA GLU A 668 24.08 6.82 -32.68
C GLU A 668 23.43 5.53 -32.20
N GLU A 669 24.10 4.37 -32.40
CA GLU A 669 23.60 3.09 -31.91
C GLU A 669 23.55 3.06 -30.38
N LEU A 670 24.65 3.46 -29.72
CA LEU A 670 24.70 3.57 -28.26
C LEU A 670 23.65 4.55 -27.73
N LEU A 671 23.53 5.73 -28.36
CA LEU A 671 22.51 6.72 -27.99
C LEU A 671 21.10 6.12 -28.09
N ASN A 672 20.80 5.36 -29.16
CA ASN A 672 19.52 4.73 -29.36
C ASN A 672 19.24 3.59 -28.35
N GLN A 673 20.26 2.82 -27.96
CA GLN A 673 20.12 1.79 -26.93
C GLN A 673 19.86 2.41 -25.56
N LEU A 674 20.65 3.40 -25.15
CA LEU A 674 20.53 4.04 -23.83
C LEU A 674 19.22 4.82 -23.68
N LYS A 675 18.73 5.51 -24.73
CA LYS A 675 17.46 6.24 -24.63
C LYS A 675 16.26 5.33 -24.37
N ILE A 676 16.25 4.09 -24.93
CA ILE A 676 15.20 3.11 -24.67
C ILE A 676 15.27 2.66 -23.22
N LYS A 677 16.47 2.32 -22.74
CA LYS A 677 16.69 1.90 -21.35
C LYS A 677 16.37 3.03 -20.36
N ALA A 678 16.70 4.29 -20.70
CA ALA A 678 16.30 5.45 -19.91
C ALA A 678 14.77 5.57 -19.79
N TYR A 679 14.07 5.49 -20.90
CA TYR A 679 12.62 5.51 -20.92
C TYR A 679 12.01 4.35 -20.08
N GLU A 680 12.52 3.12 -20.22
CA GLU A 680 12.06 1.98 -19.41
C GLU A 680 12.24 2.22 -17.91
N LYS A 681 13.42 2.73 -17.51
CA LYS A 681 13.69 3.05 -16.09
C LYS A 681 12.77 4.16 -15.58
N SER A 682 12.45 5.16 -16.39
CA SER A 682 11.60 6.30 -15.99
C SER A 682 10.17 5.88 -15.62
N LYS A 683 9.66 4.76 -16.14
CA LYS A 683 8.33 4.21 -15.80
C LYS A 683 8.15 3.96 -14.31
N LYS A 684 9.23 3.64 -13.60
CA LYS A 684 9.21 3.45 -12.14
C LYS A 684 8.78 4.72 -11.38
N PHE A 685 8.99 5.88 -11.98
CA PHE A 685 8.74 7.20 -11.39
C PHE A 685 7.55 7.93 -12.03
N ASP A 686 6.77 7.23 -12.86
CA ASP A 686 5.59 7.78 -13.54
C ASP A 686 4.53 8.21 -12.51
N VAL A 687 3.80 9.28 -12.82
CA VAL A 687 2.73 9.81 -11.96
C VAL A 687 1.69 8.76 -11.59
N ARG A 688 1.40 7.80 -12.47
CA ARG A 688 0.45 6.71 -12.21
C ARG A 688 0.93 5.80 -11.09
N VAL A 689 2.23 5.50 -11.04
CA VAL A 689 2.84 4.71 -9.93
C VAL A 689 2.72 5.48 -8.62
N PHE A 690 2.93 6.80 -8.65
CA PHE A 690 2.72 7.65 -7.48
C PHE A 690 1.25 7.61 -7.02
N GLU A 691 0.30 7.76 -7.94
CA GLU A 691 -1.15 7.74 -7.67
C GLU A 691 -1.58 6.41 -7.03
N GLU A 692 -1.18 5.29 -7.61
CA GLU A 692 -1.47 3.95 -7.08
C GLU A 692 -0.91 3.77 -5.66
N ARG A 693 0.32 4.24 -5.42
CA ARG A 693 0.95 4.14 -4.09
C ARG A 693 0.27 5.05 -3.06
N VAL A 694 -0.10 6.27 -3.42
CA VAL A 694 -0.85 7.19 -2.55
C VAL A 694 -2.20 6.57 -2.18
N LEU A 695 -2.97 6.08 -3.15
CA LEU A 695 -4.24 5.41 -2.91
C LEU A 695 -4.08 4.21 -1.98
N LYS A 696 -3.05 3.39 -2.18
CA LYS A 696 -2.75 2.26 -1.29
C LYS A 696 -2.44 2.71 0.14
N ILE A 697 -1.60 3.73 0.31
CA ILE A 697 -1.25 4.29 1.62
C ILE A 697 -2.51 4.80 2.33
N PHE A 698 -3.32 5.62 1.66
CA PHE A 698 -4.52 6.20 2.26
C PHE A 698 -5.63 5.17 2.53
N ASN A 699 -5.73 4.11 1.74
CA ASN A 699 -6.59 2.98 2.04
C ASN A 699 -6.15 2.25 3.33
N ILE A 700 -4.85 2.04 3.52
CA ILE A 700 -4.30 1.47 4.77
C ILE A 700 -4.60 2.41 5.94
N ILE A 701 -4.29 3.70 5.81
CA ILE A 701 -4.55 4.71 6.85
C ILE A 701 -6.04 4.77 7.21
N LYS A 702 -6.93 4.74 6.22
CA LYS A 702 -8.39 4.70 6.44
C LYS A 702 -8.81 3.48 7.24
N LYS A 703 -8.25 2.31 6.92
CA LYS A 703 -8.49 1.07 7.65
C LYS A 703 -7.98 1.16 9.09
N GLU A 704 -6.76 1.68 9.28
CA GLU A 704 -6.18 1.90 10.62
C GLU A 704 -7.02 2.87 11.45
N TYR A 705 -7.44 4.00 10.87
CA TYR A 705 -8.31 4.96 11.56
C TYR A 705 -9.65 4.35 12.00
N LEU A 706 -10.24 3.48 11.17
CA LEU A 706 -11.51 2.82 11.47
C LEU A 706 -11.37 1.63 12.42
N ARG A 707 -10.20 0.99 12.45
CA ARG A 707 -9.94 -0.23 13.25
C ARG A 707 -9.57 0.05 14.70
N ASP A 708 -9.14 1.26 15.07
CA ASP A 708 -8.70 1.69 16.40
C ASP A 708 -7.74 0.75 17.19
N ALA A 709 -7.14 1.26 18.24
CA ALA A 709 -6.16 0.74 19.22
C ALA A 709 -5.74 -0.75 19.21
N LEU A 710 -6.58 -1.69 18.77
CA LEU A 710 -6.24 -3.12 18.81
C LEU A 710 -5.36 -3.55 17.63
N SER A 711 -5.53 -2.98 16.45
CA SER A 711 -4.67 -3.27 15.29
C SER A 711 -3.26 -2.75 15.54
N VAL A 712 -3.12 -1.55 16.09
CA VAL A 712 -1.82 -0.97 16.47
C VAL A 712 -1.17 -1.77 17.61
N ASN A 713 -1.93 -2.25 18.58
CA ASN A 713 -1.42 -3.11 19.65
C ASN A 713 -1.07 -4.52 19.15
N ILE A 714 -1.79 -5.06 18.19
CA ILE A 714 -1.49 -6.37 17.58
C ILE A 714 -0.24 -6.29 16.70
N GLU A 715 -0.09 -5.28 15.87
CA GLU A 715 1.14 -5.10 15.08
C GLU A 715 2.35 -4.80 15.96
N ARG A 716 2.22 -3.96 16.98
CA ARG A 716 3.25 -3.78 18.02
C ARG A 716 3.55 -5.05 18.77
N PHE A 717 2.54 -5.83 19.11
CA PHE A 717 2.72 -7.12 19.78
C PHE A 717 3.43 -8.13 18.87
N ILE A 718 3.05 -8.21 17.60
CA ILE A 718 3.73 -9.03 16.58
C ILE A 718 5.18 -8.57 16.36
N GLN A 719 5.44 -7.27 16.31
CA GLN A 719 6.79 -6.71 16.18
C GLN A 719 7.64 -6.94 17.43
N LEU A 720 7.06 -6.87 18.63
CA LEU A 720 7.71 -7.18 19.90
C LEU A 720 8.06 -8.67 19.99
N GLU A 721 7.17 -9.57 19.62
CA GLU A 721 7.46 -11.01 19.58
C GLU A 721 8.53 -11.35 18.52
N GLN A 722 8.54 -10.70 17.38
CA GLN A 722 9.60 -10.87 16.38
C GLN A 722 10.96 -10.35 16.85
N LYS A 723 10.99 -9.29 17.68
CA LYS A 723 12.23 -8.78 18.31
C LYS A 723 12.76 -9.67 19.43
N ILE A 724 11.89 -10.34 20.16
CA ILE A 724 12.28 -11.27 21.24
C ILE A 724 12.82 -12.60 20.64
N LYS A 725 12.46 -12.93 19.40
CA LYS A 725 12.95 -14.13 18.68
C LYS A 725 14.28 -13.91 17.93
N LYS A 726 14.77 -12.67 17.81
CA LYS A 726 16.13 -12.31 17.36
C LYS A 726 17.07 -12.12 18.54
#